data_380471650f331643ea2975b3cf9045c0
#
_entry.id   380471650f331643ea2975b3cf9045c0
#
_cell.length_a   1.000
_cell.length_b   1.000
_cell.length_c   1.000
_cell.angle_alpha   90.00
_cell.angle_beta   90.00
_cell.angle_gamma   90.00
#
_symmetry.space_group_name_H-M   'P 1'
#
loop_
_entity.id
_entity.type
_entity.pdbx_description
1 polymer ?
#
loop_
_entity_poly.entity_id
_entity_poly.type
_entity_poly.pdbx_seq_one_letter_code
_entity_poly.pdbx_strand_id
1 'polypeptide(L)'
;RHAIRDAGAALGADRMQIDLLAKSMPHISARNIASAIKEFPELKRLDLSSPLIKATIKLAMRLDKLPRHLAMHPCAVAISDIRLQDFSPITINQSNYPMLTFDKDDVEDIGLLKLDVLGVRMQSAIAYTLKEIERVEEDKLDINKIPLDDKLTFDLVKSTRTIGLFQVESPGQRELVGKLVPNQFSDLVIGISLFRPGPIKSEMISPFLNSRNGLSAPTFIHADLVEVLAQTQGVVVFHEQVIQIIAIMTGATYGRADQMRRNLGNPDDAQAECDWFYLAAAKRGYSKAVVDKCWRILADFASFGFCKAHASAFALTTYQSAYLKTHHSAAFLASVLTHEPGMYPKRLIIDEARQWGIKILPIDINKSDKGYRVEKVAASSNTYLYRAPNTKSSGEVLTLPDATGYGIRVGLADIAGISNAEIESIINNRPYTDLADFTYRSGSFWPTTQVLVEIGAFDQLHNINQGSKLNRRDLYIHLQELKQLNGSKQHTGQLSLALSPGEIDSLGLPDITQGEQIKSELENLGLDLSQHLLTPYAHFLNELKVFKSSDLIKLRSNQEVLVVGVKVALQSPPIRSGKRVLFLTLDDGYGCNDLSFFEDSQQSYAHIIKSSNLIIAKGFIRRTGARGVSIRATAAWALDEIYQSWCEGKINQLDLIQIDQKVLQ
;
A
#
# COMPACT_ATOMS: atom_id res chain seq x y z
N ARG A 1 -15.65 14.85 -4.19
CA ARG A 1 -16.28 13.52 -4.18
C ARG A 1 -17.47 13.44 -3.21
N HIS A 2 -17.29 13.88 -1.96
CA HIS A 2 -18.38 13.89 -0.97
C HIS A 2 -19.54 14.79 -1.40
N ALA A 3 -19.25 16.01 -1.85
CA ALA A 3 -20.28 16.92 -2.33
C ALA A 3 -21.16 16.33 -3.47
N ILE A 4 -20.55 15.54 -4.37
CA ILE A 4 -21.30 14.85 -5.44
C ILE A 4 -22.23 13.79 -4.84
N ARG A 5 -21.75 12.99 -3.88
CA ARG A 5 -22.58 11.96 -3.23
C ARG A 5 -23.72 12.56 -2.44
N ASP A 6 -23.43 13.60 -1.66
CA ASP A 6 -24.44 14.28 -0.84
C ASP A 6 -25.50 14.96 -1.71
N ALA A 7 -25.07 15.70 -2.75
CA ALA A 7 -25.97 16.36 -3.70
C ALA A 7 -26.81 15.35 -4.51
N GLY A 8 -26.19 14.27 -4.99
CA GLY A 8 -26.89 13.23 -5.73
C GLY A 8 -27.89 12.47 -4.89
N ALA A 9 -27.54 12.13 -3.66
CA ALA A 9 -28.45 11.48 -2.72
C ALA A 9 -29.65 12.38 -2.39
N ALA A 10 -29.41 13.70 -2.15
CA ALA A 10 -30.46 14.66 -1.87
C ALA A 10 -31.43 14.86 -3.06
N LEU A 11 -30.96 14.72 -4.27
CA LEU A 11 -31.76 14.83 -5.50
C LEU A 11 -32.41 13.50 -5.93
N GLY A 12 -32.17 12.39 -5.21
CA GLY A 12 -32.71 11.07 -5.55
C GLY A 12 -32.07 10.42 -6.77
N ALA A 13 -30.83 10.78 -7.11
CA ALA A 13 -30.11 10.17 -8.22
C ALA A 13 -29.68 8.73 -7.88
N ASP A 14 -29.57 7.86 -8.90
CA ASP A 14 -29.16 6.47 -8.73
C ASP A 14 -27.80 6.35 -8.05
N ARG A 15 -27.72 5.48 -7.04
CA ARG A 15 -26.54 5.30 -6.20
C ARG A 15 -25.31 4.84 -7.00
N MET A 16 -25.50 3.95 -7.99
CA MET A 16 -24.40 3.46 -8.81
C MET A 16 -23.84 4.55 -9.71
N GLN A 17 -24.72 5.34 -10.34
CA GLN A 17 -24.31 6.47 -11.18
C GLN A 17 -23.58 7.55 -10.38
N ILE A 18 -24.09 7.88 -9.19
CA ILE A 18 -23.44 8.84 -8.28
C ILE A 18 -22.05 8.35 -7.88
N ASP A 19 -21.92 7.07 -7.53
CA ASP A 19 -20.66 6.51 -7.06
C ASP A 19 -19.63 6.43 -8.20
N LEU A 20 -20.06 6.06 -9.41
CA LEU A 20 -19.24 6.09 -10.62
C LEU A 20 -18.72 7.50 -10.89
N LEU A 21 -19.60 8.50 -10.90
CA LEU A 21 -19.23 9.90 -11.10
C LEU A 21 -18.26 10.39 -10.01
N ALA A 22 -18.55 10.09 -8.74
CA ALA A 22 -17.71 10.51 -7.62
C ALA A 22 -16.33 9.84 -7.63
N LYS A 23 -16.24 8.55 -7.97
CA LYS A 23 -14.97 7.82 -8.10
C LYS A 23 -14.12 8.33 -9.26
N SER A 24 -14.74 8.67 -10.38
CA SER A 24 -14.06 9.20 -11.56
C SER A 24 -13.46 10.60 -11.34
N MET A 25 -14.02 11.39 -10.41
CA MET A 25 -13.49 12.72 -10.11
C MET A 25 -12.12 12.65 -9.41
N PRO A 26 -11.15 13.49 -9.81
CA PRO A 26 -9.90 13.67 -9.08
C PRO A 26 -10.14 14.30 -7.69
N HIS A 27 -9.07 14.41 -6.89
CA HIS A 27 -9.10 15.14 -5.63
C HIS A 27 -9.00 16.65 -5.90
N ILE A 28 -10.14 17.29 -6.06
CA ILE A 28 -10.28 18.73 -6.34
C ILE A 28 -11.37 19.35 -5.46
N SER A 29 -11.34 20.66 -5.29
CA SER A 29 -12.44 21.42 -4.71
C SER A 29 -13.68 21.29 -5.58
N ALA A 30 -14.85 21.25 -4.96
CA ALA A 30 -16.11 21.03 -5.69
C ALA A 30 -16.40 22.14 -6.74
N ARG A 31 -15.99 23.38 -6.48
CA ARG A 31 -16.09 24.50 -7.46
C ARG A 31 -15.38 24.22 -8.78
N ASN A 32 -14.36 23.38 -8.80
CA ASN A 32 -13.55 23.08 -9.97
C ASN A 32 -14.07 21.87 -10.78
N ILE A 33 -15.23 21.30 -10.42
CA ILE A 33 -15.78 20.13 -11.13
C ILE A 33 -16.00 20.43 -12.61
N ALA A 34 -16.55 21.60 -12.95
CA ALA A 34 -16.81 21.97 -14.35
C ALA A 34 -15.52 22.10 -15.19
N SER A 35 -14.45 22.65 -14.61
CA SER A 35 -13.14 22.72 -15.27
C SER A 35 -12.55 21.32 -15.45
N ALA A 36 -12.61 20.48 -14.41
CA ALA A 36 -12.12 19.12 -14.46
C ALA A 36 -12.81 18.28 -15.56
N ILE A 37 -14.12 18.41 -15.73
CA ILE A 37 -14.87 17.72 -16.79
C ILE A 37 -14.36 18.12 -18.18
N LYS A 38 -13.95 19.36 -18.37
CA LYS A 38 -13.40 19.85 -19.65
C LYS A 38 -11.95 19.40 -19.86
N GLU A 39 -11.16 19.32 -18.81
CA GLU A 39 -9.72 19.08 -18.88
C GLU A 39 -9.37 17.58 -18.91
N PHE A 40 -10.08 16.75 -18.15
CA PHE A 40 -9.72 15.34 -18.01
C PHE A 40 -10.41 14.45 -19.03
N PRO A 41 -9.64 13.74 -19.88
CA PRO A 41 -10.19 12.92 -20.96
C PRO A 41 -11.15 11.82 -20.49
N GLU A 42 -10.86 11.23 -19.33
CA GLU A 42 -11.70 10.20 -18.73
C GLU A 42 -13.08 10.68 -18.28
N LEU A 43 -13.21 11.97 -17.95
CA LEU A 43 -14.49 12.57 -17.56
C LEU A 43 -15.35 12.94 -18.77
N LYS A 44 -14.73 13.19 -19.93
CA LYS A 44 -15.43 13.49 -21.18
C LYS A 44 -16.24 12.31 -21.71
N ARG A 45 -15.88 11.08 -21.33
CA ARG A 45 -16.56 9.83 -21.73
C ARG A 45 -17.72 9.45 -20.81
N LEU A 46 -17.88 10.12 -19.67
CA LEU A 46 -19.02 9.89 -18.80
C LEU A 46 -20.29 10.46 -19.44
N ASP A 47 -21.38 9.71 -19.40
CA ASP A 47 -22.69 10.26 -19.78
C ASP A 47 -23.16 11.24 -18.71
N LEU A 48 -22.96 12.53 -19.01
CA LEU A 48 -23.38 13.66 -18.19
C LEU A 48 -24.64 14.35 -18.76
N SER A 49 -25.32 13.72 -19.72
CA SER A 49 -26.45 14.31 -20.44
C SER A 49 -27.70 14.47 -19.56
N SER A 50 -27.89 13.55 -18.61
CA SER A 50 -29.03 13.52 -17.70
C SER A 50 -29.24 14.86 -16.97
N PRO A 51 -30.45 15.42 -16.97
CA PRO A 51 -30.79 16.63 -16.22
C PRO A 51 -30.48 16.49 -14.72
N LEU A 52 -30.68 15.28 -14.17
CA LEU A 52 -30.45 14.98 -12.76
C LEU A 52 -28.95 15.01 -12.44
N ILE A 53 -28.09 14.44 -13.29
CA ILE A 53 -26.64 14.53 -13.14
C ILE A 53 -26.14 15.96 -13.26
N LYS A 54 -26.65 16.74 -14.20
CA LYS A 54 -26.33 18.17 -14.32
C LYS A 54 -26.74 18.96 -13.07
N ALA A 55 -27.92 18.69 -12.52
CA ALA A 55 -28.39 19.30 -11.27
C ALA A 55 -27.49 18.89 -10.08
N THR A 56 -27.12 17.61 -10.00
CA THR A 56 -26.19 17.09 -8.98
C THR A 56 -24.84 17.82 -9.02
N ILE A 57 -24.25 17.98 -10.21
CA ILE A 57 -22.97 18.70 -10.37
C ILE A 57 -23.12 20.16 -9.95
N LYS A 58 -24.19 20.84 -10.39
CA LYS A 58 -24.43 22.24 -10.04
C LYS A 58 -24.64 22.44 -8.55
N LEU A 59 -25.39 21.56 -7.89
CA LEU A 59 -25.58 21.58 -6.45
C LEU A 59 -24.27 21.28 -5.70
N ALA A 60 -23.53 20.26 -6.12
CA ALA A 60 -22.24 19.91 -5.54
C ALA A 60 -21.24 21.07 -5.56
N MET A 61 -21.19 21.85 -6.67
CA MET A 61 -20.34 23.04 -6.79
C MET A 61 -20.73 24.14 -5.79
N ARG A 62 -22.03 24.27 -5.45
CA ARG A 62 -22.52 25.23 -4.45
C ARG A 62 -22.22 24.83 -3.02
N LEU A 63 -21.98 23.54 -2.76
CA LEU A 63 -21.59 23.04 -1.43
C LEU A 63 -20.10 23.29 -1.11
N ASP A 64 -19.32 23.83 -2.07
CA ASP A 64 -17.89 24.09 -1.87
C ASP A 64 -17.68 25.08 -0.71
N LYS A 65 -16.78 24.74 0.21
CA LYS A 65 -16.46 25.47 1.43
C LYS A 65 -17.58 25.56 2.49
N LEU A 66 -18.75 24.97 2.27
CA LEU A 66 -19.74 24.87 3.33
C LEU A 66 -19.34 23.75 4.30
N PRO A 67 -19.54 23.95 5.62
CA PRO A 67 -19.31 22.89 6.59
C PRO A 67 -20.29 21.74 6.34
N ARG A 68 -19.77 20.50 6.38
CA ARG A 68 -20.56 19.30 6.16
C ARG A 68 -21.11 18.73 7.47
N HIS A 69 -20.26 18.51 8.44
CA HIS A 69 -20.58 18.02 9.78
C HIS A 69 -19.36 18.21 10.70
N LEU A 70 -19.59 18.13 11.99
CA LEU A 70 -18.52 18.01 12.97
C LEU A 70 -17.92 16.60 12.88
N ALA A 71 -16.61 16.51 12.76
CA ALA A 71 -15.89 15.24 12.72
C ALA A 71 -14.84 15.23 13.82
N MET A 72 -14.82 14.16 14.61
CA MET A 72 -13.76 13.95 15.59
C MET A 72 -12.43 13.71 14.88
N HIS A 73 -11.36 14.33 15.38
CA HIS A 73 -10.01 14.02 14.95
C HIS A 73 -9.67 12.56 15.29
N PRO A 74 -9.12 11.75 14.36
CA PRO A 74 -8.97 10.30 14.57
C PRO A 74 -7.94 9.93 15.65
N CYS A 75 -7.05 10.83 16.03
CA CYS A 75 -5.92 10.51 16.90
C CYS A 75 -5.53 11.62 17.88
N ALA A 76 -6.17 12.79 17.86
CA ALA A 76 -5.82 13.88 18.78
C ALA A 76 -6.60 13.77 20.09
N VAL A 77 -5.89 14.05 21.18
CA VAL A 77 -6.45 14.21 22.53
C VAL A 77 -6.10 15.61 23.03
N ALA A 78 -7.09 16.36 23.48
CA ALA A 78 -6.86 17.63 24.14
C ALA A 78 -6.70 17.42 25.65
N ILE A 79 -5.67 18.03 26.22
CA ILE A 79 -5.32 17.94 27.65
C ILE A 79 -5.35 19.34 28.24
N SER A 80 -5.88 19.48 29.43
CA SER A 80 -5.95 20.70 30.21
C SER A 80 -5.47 20.45 31.64
N ASP A 81 -4.96 21.49 32.29
CA ASP A 81 -4.63 21.52 33.71
C ASP A 81 -5.86 21.70 34.61
N ILE A 82 -6.94 22.25 34.06
CA ILE A 82 -8.26 22.41 34.69
C ILE A 82 -9.33 21.70 33.85
N ARG A 83 -10.61 21.78 34.30
CA ARG A 83 -11.69 21.09 33.58
C ARG A 83 -11.84 21.61 32.15
N LEU A 84 -11.85 20.72 31.18
CA LEU A 84 -12.03 21.06 29.76
C LEU A 84 -13.33 21.82 29.47
N GLN A 85 -14.39 21.57 30.27
CA GLN A 85 -15.69 22.26 30.13
C GLN A 85 -15.60 23.76 30.46
N ASP A 86 -14.57 24.19 31.17
CA ASP A 86 -14.35 25.61 31.44
C ASP A 86 -13.82 26.36 30.21
N PHE A 87 -13.26 25.63 29.24
CA PHE A 87 -12.76 26.17 27.96
C PHE A 87 -13.71 25.92 26.79
N SER A 88 -14.29 24.74 26.68
CA SER A 88 -15.07 24.33 25.52
C SER A 88 -16.23 23.44 25.89
N PRO A 89 -17.39 23.61 25.26
CA PRO A 89 -18.45 22.61 25.31
C PRO A 89 -17.96 21.26 24.83
N ILE A 90 -18.49 20.18 25.41
CA ILE A 90 -18.21 18.81 25.02
C ILE A 90 -19.48 18.21 24.42
N THR A 91 -19.35 17.64 23.23
CA THR A 91 -20.39 16.86 22.57
C THR A 91 -19.97 15.39 22.46
N ILE A 92 -20.92 14.51 22.20
CA ILE A 92 -20.65 13.08 22.00
C ILE A 92 -20.82 12.78 20.51
N ASN A 93 -19.81 12.14 19.91
CA ASN A 93 -19.86 11.74 18.52
C ASN A 93 -20.70 10.46 18.29
N GLN A 94 -20.91 10.07 17.05
CA GLN A 94 -21.70 8.87 16.69
C GLN A 94 -21.10 7.55 17.24
N SER A 95 -19.80 7.53 17.57
CA SER A 95 -19.12 6.38 18.17
C SER A 95 -19.04 6.44 19.70
N ASN A 96 -19.85 7.31 20.32
CA ASN A 96 -19.95 7.50 21.76
C ASN A 96 -18.67 7.98 22.47
N TYR A 97 -17.80 8.74 21.75
CA TYR A 97 -16.62 9.38 22.33
C TYR A 97 -16.89 10.87 22.60
N PRO A 98 -16.38 11.42 23.72
CA PRO A 98 -16.43 12.85 23.98
C PRO A 98 -15.56 13.62 23.00
N MET A 99 -16.04 14.74 22.50
CA MET A 99 -15.39 15.58 21.51
C MET A 99 -15.57 17.05 21.88
N LEU A 100 -14.47 17.84 21.83
CA LEU A 100 -14.55 19.30 21.92
C LEU A 100 -15.23 19.85 20.67
N THR A 101 -15.94 20.97 20.83
CA THR A 101 -16.61 21.65 19.70
C THR A 101 -15.67 22.59 18.93
N PHE A 102 -14.50 22.88 19.47
CA PHE A 102 -13.45 23.67 18.84
C PHE A 102 -12.62 22.86 17.87
N ASP A 103 -12.12 23.51 16.83
CA ASP A 103 -11.18 22.89 15.88
C ASP A 103 -9.73 22.94 16.41
N LYS A 104 -8.79 22.46 15.58
CA LYS A 104 -7.37 22.37 15.98
C LYS A 104 -6.73 23.74 16.24
N ASP A 105 -7.16 24.76 15.51
CA ASP A 105 -6.58 26.10 15.59
C ASP A 105 -7.15 26.81 16.84
N ASP A 106 -8.47 26.72 17.08
CA ASP A 106 -9.10 27.22 18.31
C ASP A 106 -8.48 26.58 19.58
N VAL A 107 -8.22 25.25 19.55
CA VAL A 107 -7.60 24.52 20.69
C VAL A 107 -6.21 25.04 21.02
N GLU A 108 -5.42 25.41 20.00
CA GLU A 108 -4.10 26.00 20.16
C GLU A 108 -4.21 27.45 20.69
N ASP A 109 -5.12 28.25 20.13
CA ASP A 109 -5.32 29.66 20.49
C ASP A 109 -5.77 29.84 21.95
N ILE A 110 -6.61 28.94 22.47
CA ILE A 110 -7.04 28.97 23.89
C ILE A 110 -6.03 28.31 24.84
N GLY A 111 -4.89 27.85 24.34
CA GLY A 111 -3.77 27.34 25.13
C GLY A 111 -3.93 25.92 25.65
N LEU A 112 -4.83 25.11 25.09
CA LEU A 112 -4.94 23.69 25.42
C LEU A 112 -3.82 22.90 24.74
N LEU A 113 -3.32 21.87 25.43
CA LEU A 113 -2.35 20.95 24.84
C LEU A 113 -3.07 19.94 23.93
N LYS A 114 -2.79 19.98 22.64
CA LYS A 114 -3.20 18.95 21.68
C LYS A 114 -2.12 17.90 21.53
N LEU A 115 -2.41 16.67 21.94
CA LEU A 115 -1.51 15.52 21.80
C LEU A 115 -2.02 14.60 20.70
N ASP A 116 -1.24 14.40 19.64
CA ASP A 116 -1.56 13.46 18.58
C ASP A 116 -0.99 12.07 18.90
N VAL A 117 -1.88 11.10 19.10
CA VAL A 117 -1.53 9.69 19.35
C VAL A 117 -1.83 8.89 18.11
N LEU A 118 -0.86 8.84 17.20
CA LEU A 118 -0.97 8.10 15.94
C LEU A 118 -0.68 6.61 16.14
N GLY A 119 -1.67 5.77 15.86
CA GLY A 119 -1.48 4.33 15.80
C GLY A 119 -0.65 3.94 14.58
N VAL A 120 0.48 3.28 14.80
CA VAL A 120 1.33 2.74 13.74
C VAL A 120 1.07 1.24 13.64
N ARG A 121 0.28 0.82 12.65
CA ARG A 121 -0.08 -0.60 12.45
C ARG A 121 1.14 -1.52 12.30
N MET A 122 2.26 -1.00 11.81
CA MET A 122 3.52 -1.75 11.72
C MET A 122 4.00 -2.23 13.10
N GLN A 123 3.76 -1.48 14.18
CA GLN A 123 4.11 -1.94 15.52
C GLN A 123 3.27 -3.17 15.93
N SER A 124 1.99 -3.21 15.54
CA SER A 124 1.16 -4.40 15.75
C SER A 124 1.67 -5.59 14.92
N ALA A 125 2.09 -5.35 13.68
CA ALA A 125 2.69 -6.38 12.84
C ALA A 125 4.00 -6.91 13.44
N ILE A 126 4.90 -6.03 13.92
CA ILE A 126 6.14 -6.41 14.60
C ILE A 126 5.82 -7.26 15.84
N ALA A 127 4.90 -6.80 16.69
CA ALA A 127 4.52 -7.54 17.90
C ALA A 127 3.92 -8.92 17.58
N TYR A 128 3.13 -9.03 16.52
CA TYR A 128 2.59 -10.31 16.04
C TYR A 128 3.70 -11.21 15.48
N THR A 129 4.64 -10.64 14.73
CA THR A 129 5.81 -11.36 14.19
C THR A 129 6.60 -12.03 15.31
N LEU A 130 6.89 -11.30 16.40
CA LEU A 130 7.62 -11.83 17.54
C LEU A 130 6.90 -13.01 18.20
N LYS A 131 5.56 -12.93 18.32
CA LYS A 131 4.75 -14.05 18.83
C LYS A 131 4.78 -15.28 17.91
N GLU A 132 4.74 -15.06 16.59
CA GLU A 132 4.82 -16.16 15.61
C GLU A 132 6.21 -16.81 15.61
N ILE A 133 7.30 -16.04 15.77
CA ILE A 133 8.67 -16.55 15.91
C ILE A 133 8.74 -17.43 17.17
N GLU A 134 8.33 -16.93 18.34
CA GLU A 134 8.33 -17.67 19.59
C GLU A 134 7.52 -18.98 19.49
N ARG A 135 6.38 -18.94 18.81
CA ARG A 135 5.50 -20.11 18.64
C ARG A 135 6.05 -21.17 17.67
N VAL A 136 6.71 -20.75 16.58
CA VAL A 136 7.10 -21.66 15.48
C VAL A 136 8.55 -22.10 15.60
N GLU A 137 9.42 -21.18 16.01
CA GLU A 137 10.87 -21.39 16.08
C GLU A 137 11.35 -21.69 17.51
N GLU A 138 10.46 -21.52 18.52
CA GLU A 138 10.77 -21.68 19.94
C GLU A 138 11.89 -20.73 20.42
N ASP A 139 12.09 -19.62 19.68
CA ASP A 139 13.08 -18.59 19.94
C ASP A 139 12.41 -17.29 20.40
N LYS A 140 12.98 -16.64 21.41
CA LYS A 140 12.46 -15.38 21.96
C LYS A 140 13.35 -14.21 21.54
N LEU A 141 13.00 -13.59 20.41
CA LEU A 141 13.71 -12.45 19.88
C LEU A 141 13.37 -11.16 20.64
N ASP A 142 14.38 -10.48 21.20
CA ASP A 142 14.25 -9.11 21.69
C ASP A 142 14.55 -8.11 20.58
N ILE A 143 13.51 -7.53 20.01
CA ILE A 143 13.60 -6.60 18.87
C ILE A 143 14.41 -5.32 19.20
N ASN A 144 14.60 -4.99 20.47
CA ASN A 144 15.38 -3.83 20.89
C ASN A 144 16.90 -4.11 20.95
N LYS A 145 17.30 -5.37 20.85
CA LYS A 145 18.70 -5.80 20.90
C LYS A 145 19.25 -6.27 19.56
N ILE A 146 18.48 -6.17 18.47
CA ILE A 146 18.99 -6.51 17.15
C ILE A 146 20.13 -5.59 16.73
N PRO A 147 21.18 -6.11 16.04
CA PRO A 147 22.28 -5.29 15.55
C PRO A 147 21.78 -4.32 14.47
N LEU A 148 22.17 -3.04 14.56
CA LEU A 148 21.75 -2.00 13.59
C LEU A 148 22.66 -1.94 12.34
N ASP A 149 23.62 -2.84 12.23
CA ASP A 149 24.60 -2.96 11.16
C ASP A 149 24.55 -4.32 10.43
N ASP A 150 23.44 -5.07 10.59
CA ASP A 150 23.28 -6.36 9.95
C ASP A 150 23.31 -6.25 8.42
N LYS A 151 24.33 -6.88 7.83
CA LYS A 151 24.58 -6.81 6.38
C LYS A 151 23.43 -7.39 5.56
N LEU A 152 22.81 -8.49 6.00
CA LEU A 152 21.73 -9.15 5.27
C LEU A 152 20.49 -8.25 5.21
N THR A 153 20.19 -7.54 6.30
CA THR A 153 19.12 -6.54 6.35
C THR A 153 19.35 -5.41 5.35
N PHE A 154 20.58 -4.87 5.28
CA PHE A 154 20.91 -3.86 4.26
C PHE A 154 20.89 -4.41 2.85
N ASP A 155 21.28 -5.66 2.62
CA ASP A 155 21.22 -6.30 1.31
C ASP A 155 19.76 -6.42 0.83
N LEU A 156 18.82 -6.78 1.72
CA LEU A 156 17.38 -6.75 1.41
C LEU A 156 16.92 -5.34 1.03
N VAL A 157 17.26 -4.33 1.81
CA VAL A 157 16.84 -2.95 1.52
C VAL A 157 17.43 -2.48 0.18
N LYS A 158 18.74 -2.66 -0.06
CA LYS A 158 19.40 -2.33 -1.33
C LYS A 158 18.79 -3.03 -2.54
N SER A 159 18.24 -4.23 -2.35
CA SER A 159 17.60 -4.97 -3.43
C SER A 159 16.36 -4.31 -3.99
N THR A 160 15.81 -3.29 -3.31
CA THR A 160 14.52 -2.62 -3.58
C THR A 160 13.29 -3.51 -3.40
N ARG A 161 13.44 -4.74 -2.89
CA ARG A 161 12.35 -5.66 -2.58
C ARG A 161 11.76 -5.36 -1.20
N THR A 162 11.30 -4.13 -1.06
CA THR A 162 10.87 -3.55 0.22
C THR A 162 9.34 -3.52 0.39
N ILE A 163 8.61 -4.32 -0.38
CA ILE A 163 7.16 -4.50 -0.20
C ILE A 163 6.88 -5.05 1.20
N GLY A 164 5.92 -4.45 1.88
CA GLY A 164 5.56 -4.75 3.27
C GLY A 164 6.47 -4.10 4.32
N LEU A 165 7.58 -3.45 3.95
CA LEU A 165 8.44 -2.74 4.89
C LEU A 165 7.90 -1.35 5.21
N PHE A 166 8.08 -0.94 6.46
CA PHE A 166 7.64 0.38 6.91
C PHE A 166 8.36 1.51 6.16
N GLN A 167 7.60 2.49 5.68
CA GLN A 167 8.06 3.73 5.01
C GLN A 167 8.81 3.59 3.68
N VAL A 168 9.27 2.42 3.27
CA VAL A 168 10.12 2.24 2.06
C VAL A 168 9.50 1.37 0.98
N GLU A 169 8.20 1.07 1.08
CA GLU A 169 7.51 0.16 0.15
C GLU A 169 6.93 0.85 -1.10
N SER A 170 6.64 2.16 -1.04
CA SER A 170 6.03 2.86 -2.19
C SER A 170 6.97 2.91 -3.39
N PRO A 171 6.45 3.00 -4.65
CA PRO A 171 7.28 3.01 -5.85
C PRO A 171 8.40 4.06 -5.82
N GLY A 172 8.06 5.29 -5.40
CA GLY A 172 9.04 6.36 -5.29
C GLY A 172 10.09 6.14 -4.20
N GLN A 173 9.70 5.53 -3.08
CA GLN A 173 10.65 5.14 -2.03
C GLN A 173 11.55 4.01 -2.48
N ARG A 174 11.03 2.99 -3.17
CA ARG A 174 11.82 1.90 -3.74
C ARG A 174 12.85 2.44 -4.75
N GLU A 175 12.44 3.38 -5.61
CA GLU A 175 13.35 4.05 -6.53
C GLU A 175 14.44 4.83 -5.79
N LEU A 176 14.08 5.59 -4.74
CA LEU A 176 15.05 6.34 -3.94
C LEU A 176 16.05 5.43 -3.22
N VAL A 177 15.58 4.36 -2.58
CA VAL A 177 16.42 3.37 -1.90
C VAL A 177 17.40 2.71 -2.89
N GLY A 178 16.94 2.38 -4.10
CA GLY A 178 17.77 1.84 -5.16
C GLY A 178 18.89 2.79 -5.63
N LYS A 179 18.67 4.11 -5.54
CA LYS A 179 19.67 5.15 -5.83
C LYS A 179 20.60 5.42 -4.65
N LEU A 180 20.06 5.39 -3.44
CA LEU A 180 20.78 5.70 -2.21
C LEU A 180 21.76 4.60 -1.81
N VAL A 181 21.41 3.34 -2.11
CA VAL A 181 22.20 2.15 -1.75
C VAL A 181 22.62 2.19 -0.26
N PRO A 182 21.67 2.13 0.68
CA PRO A 182 21.94 2.33 2.10
C PRO A 182 22.81 1.19 2.65
N ASN A 183 23.83 1.56 3.45
CA ASN A 183 24.78 0.62 4.06
C ASN A 183 24.80 0.71 5.59
N GLN A 184 24.20 1.74 6.16
CA GLN A 184 24.20 2.01 7.58
C GLN A 184 22.87 2.67 8.01
N PHE A 185 22.57 2.61 9.28
CA PHE A 185 21.31 3.11 9.83
C PHE A 185 21.04 4.59 9.50
N SER A 186 22.08 5.44 9.54
CA SER A 186 21.95 6.87 9.19
C SER A 186 21.49 7.10 7.74
N ASP A 187 21.77 6.18 6.82
CA ASP A 187 21.30 6.27 5.44
C ASP A 187 19.78 6.11 5.36
N LEU A 188 19.20 5.26 6.21
CA LEU A 188 17.74 5.11 6.30
C LEU A 188 17.09 6.37 6.86
N VAL A 189 17.70 6.98 7.88
CA VAL A 189 17.23 8.26 8.47
C VAL A 189 17.17 9.34 7.39
N ILE A 190 18.23 9.48 6.61
CA ILE A 190 18.30 10.47 5.52
C ILE A 190 17.30 10.09 4.40
N GLY A 191 17.26 8.84 3.97
CA GLY A 191 16.37 8.37 2.90
C GLY A 191 14.90 8.67 3.17
N ILE A 192 14.43 8.38 4.39
CA ILE A 192 13.04 8.66 4.81
C ILE A 192 12.78 10.18 4.83
N SER A 193 13.77 10.98 5.16
CA SER A 193 13.64 12.43 5.25
C SER A 193 13.65 13.13 3.88
N LEU A 194 14.37 12.57 2.91
CA LEU A 194 14.48 13.13 1.55
C LEU A 194 13.20 12.98 0.72
N PHE A 195 12.44 11.90 0.91
CA PHE A 195 11.24 11.63 0.12
C PHE A 195 10.00 12.31 0.72
N ARG A 196 10.01 13.64 0.70
CA ARG A 196 8.91 14.48 1.16
C ARG A 196 8.66 15.66 0.21
N PRO A 197 7.47 16.29 0.27
CA PRO A 197 7.14 17.39 -0.66
C PRO A 197 8.15 18.52 -0.69
N GLY A 198 8.76 18.87 0.45
CA GLY A 198 9.77 19.93 0.56
C GLY A 198 11.05 19.61 -0.19
N PRO A 199 11.83 18.59 0.21
CA PRO A 199 13.06 18.19 -0.48
C PRO A 199 12.86 17.83 -1.96
N ILE A 200 11.69 17.29 -2.32
CA ILE A 200 11.32 17.01 -3.74
C ILE A 200 11.15 18.33 -4.50
N LYS A 201 10.45 19.32 -3.91
CA LYS A 201 10.23 20.61 -4.55
C LYS A 201 11.50 21.43 -4.70
N SER A 202 12.40 21.38 -3.75
CA SER A 202 13.67 22.13 -3.74
C SER A 202 14.81 21.47 -4.53
N GLU A 203 14.53 20.37 -5.25
CA GLU A 203 15.51 19.62 -6.06
C GLU A 203 16.76 19.13 -5.29
N MET A 204 16.65 18.96 -3.98
CA MET A 204 17.76 18.58 -3.11
C MET A 204 18.18 17.12 -3.25
N ILE A 205 17.30 16.26 -3.74
CA ILE A 205 17.54 14.81 -3.87
C ILE A 205 18.69 14.52 -4.84
N SER A 206 18.70 15.16 -6.01
CA SER A 206 19.71 14.89 -7.04
C SER A 206 21.12 15.32 -6.63
N PRO A 207 21.36 16.52 -6.09
CA PRO A 207 22.66 16.91 -5.57
C PRO A 207 23.18 15.99 -4.46
N PHE A 208 22.30 15.61 -3.51
CA PHE A 208 22.65 14.66 -2.46
C PHE A 208 23.09 13.32 -3.02
N LEU A 209 22.28 12.72 -3.92
CA LEU A 209 22.58 11.41 -4.51
C LEU A 209 23.84 11.43 -5.40
N ASN A 210 24.04 12.50 -6.16
CA ASN A 210 25.24 12.64 -6.99
C ASN A 210 26.51 12.71 -6.15
N SER A 211 26.48 13.50 -5.07
CA SER A 211 27.59 13.59 -4.16
C SER A 211 27.83 12.28 -3.41
N ARG A 212 26.76 11.66 -2.89
CA ARG A 212 26.82 10.38 -2.19
C ARG A 212 27.43 9.27 -3.04
N ASN A 213 27.06 9.23 -4.34
CA ASN A 213 27.52 8.21 -5.28
C ASN A 213 28.87 8.57 -5.96
N GLY A 214 29.54 9.63 -5.53
CA GLY A 214 30.83 10.06 -6.07
C GLY A 214 30.79 10.65 -7.48
N LEU A 215 29.60 11.01 -7.97
CA LEU A 215 29.41 11.64 -9.29
C LEU A 215 29.74 13.13 -9.27
N SER A 216 29.70 13.78 -8.09
CA SER A 216 30.11 15.16 -7.88
C SER A 216 30.69 15.32 -6.46
N ALA A 217 31.55 16.30 -6.28
CA ALA A 217 32.00 16.66 -4.93
C ALA A 217 30.87 17.33 -4.14
N PRO A 218 30.78 17.14 -2.81
CA PRO A 218 29.83 17.88 -1.98
C PRO A 218 30.09 19.39 -2.07
N THR A 219 29.03 20.16 -2.23
CA THR A 219 29.11 21.62 -2.32
C THR A 219 28.54 22.24 -1.06
N PHE A 220 29.38 22.99 -0.32
CA PHE A 220 28.98 23.70 0.87
C PHE A 220 28.78 25.17 0.59
N ILE A 221 27.81 25.80 1.27
CA ILE A 221 27.47 27.20 1.10
C ILE A 221 28.60 28.09 1.66
N HIS A 222 29.15 27.70 2.80
CA HIS A 222 30.27 28.38 3.49
C HIS A 222 31.07 27.37 4.30
N ALA A 223 32.35 27.68 4.59
CA ALA A 223 33.24 26.81 5.37
C ALA A 223 32.69 26.52 6.79
N ASP A 224 32.10 27.52 7.45
CA ASP A 224 31.50 27.37 8.78
C ASP A 224 30.33 26.41 8.86
N LEU A 225 29.72 26.07 7.72
CA LEU A 225 28.57 25.15 7.62
C LEU A 225 28.97 23.73 7.25
N VAL A 226 30.25 23.46 7.04
CA VAL A 226 30.75 22.13 6.64
C VAL A 226 30.40 21.08 7.69
N GLU A 227 30.67 21.35 8.96
CA GLU A 227 30.42 20.41 10.06
C GLU A 227 28.92 20.04 10.16
N VAL A 228 28.03 21.03 10.01
CA VAL A 228 26.57 20.86 10.07
C VAL A 228 26.05 20.03 8.90
N LEU A 229 26.63 20.22 7.70
CA LEU A 229 26.11 19.67 6.44
C LEU A 229 26.90 18.47 5.92
N ALA A 230 28.01 18.09 6.56
CA ALA A 230 28.85 16.97 6.08
C ALA A 230 28.09 15.67 5.98
N GLN A 231 27.28 15.32 6.98
CA GLN A 231 26.48 14.11 7.01
C GLN A 231 25.48 14.02 5.84
N THR A 232 25.01 15.18 5.36
CA THR A 232 24.02 15.31 4.28
C THR A 232 24.62 15.83 2.97
N GLN A 233 25.94 15.69 2.80
CA GLN A 233 26.67 16.03 1.56
C GLN A 233 26.45 17.48 1.11
N GLY A 234 26.35 18.42 2.03
CA GLY A 234 26.14 19.83 1.76
C GLY A 234 24.66 20.23 1.57
N VAL A 235 23.73 19.29 1.65
CA VAL A 235 22.30 19.53 1.47
C VAL A 235 21.59 19.67 2.82
N VAL A 236 20.67 20.61 2.95
CA VAL A 236 19.83 20.75 4.15
C VAL A 236 18.68 19.76 4.10
N VAL A 237 18.56 18.91 5.11
CA VAL A 237 17.54 17.84 5.21
C VAL A 237 16.71 17.96 6.49
N PHE A 238 17.31 18.42 7.58
CA PHE A 238 16.71 18.39 8.90
C PHE A 238 16.42 19.79 9.46
N HIS A 239 15.39 19.90 10.29
CA HIS A 239 15.10 21.13 11.04
C HIS A 239 16.26 21.57 11.92
N GLU A 240 16.95 20.61 12.53
CA GLU A 240 18.12 20.86 13.37
C GLU A 240 19.25 21.54 12.58
N GLN A 241 19.45 21.17 11.32
CA GLN A 241 20.41 21.86 10.44
C GLN A 241 19.99 23.29 10.13
N VAL A 242 18.69 23.53 9.93
CA VAL A 242 18.17 24.91 9.75
C VAL A 242 18.48 25.77 10.97
N ILE A 243 18.17 25.25 12.17
CA ILE A 243 18.45 25.94 13.44
C ILE A 243 19.95 26.23 13.60
N GLN A 244 20.79 25.23 13.31
CA GLN A 244 22.25 25.37 13.39
C GLN A 244 22.79 26.40 12.39
N ILE A 245 22.31 26.40 11.15
CA ILE A 245 22.68 27.37 10.11
C ILE A 245 22.34 28.80 10.60
N ILE A 246 21.12 29.01 11.09
CA ILE A 246 20.68 30.30 11.59
C ILE A 246 21.59 30.73 12.75
N ALA A 247 21.82 29.86 13.73
CA ALA A 247 22.65 30.17 14.89
C ALA A 247 24.10 30.52 14.51
N ILE A 248 24.73 29.78 13.62
CA ILE A 248 26.10 30.03 13.14
C ILE A 248 26.17 31.36 12.37
N MET A 249 25.26 31.55 11.40
CA MET A 249 25.25 32.73 10.54
C MET A 249 24.97 34.04 11.31
N THR A 250 24.11 33.99 12.34
CA THR A 250 23.65 35.18 13.06
C THR A 250 24.31 35.38 14.42
N GLY A 251 24.88 34.30 14.99
CA GLY A 251 25.37 34.30 16.39
C GLY A 251 24.22 34.20 17.42
N ALA A 252 23.01 33.87 16.99
CA ALA A 252 21.84 33.73 17.86
C ALA A 252 21.89 32.43 18.68
N THR A 253 21.14 32.41 19.79
CA THR A 253 20.90 31.17 20.54
C THR A 253 20.03 30.20 19.72
N TYR A 254 20.12 28.90 20.01
CA TYR A 254 19.27 27.91 19.36
C TYR A 254 17.77 28.16 19.55
N GLY A 255 17.36 28.70 20.73
CA GLY A 255 15.96 29.07 20.98
C GLY A 255 15.47 30.17 20.04
N ARG A 256 16.28 31.24 19.82
CA ARG A 256 15.94 32.32 18.87
C ARG A 256 15.95 31.79 17.41
N ALA A 257 16.88 30.91 17.09
CA ALA A 257 16.96 30.30 15.77
C ALA A 257 15.75 29.40 15.48
N ASP A 258 15.25 28.61 16.46
CA ASP A 258 14.04 27.83 16.32
C ASP A 258 12.77 28.67 16.20
N GLN A 259 12.71 29.78 16.98
CA GLN A 259 11.60 30.74 16.84
C GLN A 259 11.55 31.31 15.42
N MET A 260 12.70 31.79 14.90
CA MET A 260 12.79 32.24 13.51
C MET A 260 12.33 31.18 12.53
N ARG A 261 12.82 29.94 12.67
CA ARG A 261 12.40 28.83 11.80
C ARG A 261 10.88 28.65 11.80
N ARG A 262 10.21 28.75 12.95
CA ARG A 262 8.75 28.65 13.05
C ARG A 262 8.06 29.82 12.36
N ASN A 263 8.54 31.02 12.58
CA ASN A 263 7.99 32.27 12.02
C ASN A 263 8.11 32.30 10.47
N LEU A 264 9.14 31.67 9.89
CA LEU A 264 9.27 31.58 8.43
C LEU A 264 8.08 30.86 7.75
N GLY A 265 7.32 30.06 8.48
CA GLY A 265 6.08 29.42 7.99
C GLY A 265 4.88 30.38 7.94
N ASN A 266 4.96 31.54 8.61
CA ASN A 266 3.90 32.56 8.63
C ASN A 266 4.28 33.71 7.70
N PRO A 267 3.50 33.99 6.63
CA PRO A 267 3.79 35.08 5.70
C PRO A 267 3.92 36.47 6.35
N ASP A 268 3.19 36.72 7.43
CA ASP A 268 3.17 38.00 8.10
C ASP A 268 4.50 38.28 8.87
N ASP A 269 5.14 37.23 9.36
CA ASP A 269 6.39 37.33 10.13
C ASP A 269 7.63 37.16 9.25
N ALA A 270 7.51 36.51 8.14
CA ALA A 270 8.63 36.08 7.28
C ALA A 270 9.52 37.25 6.83
N GLN A 271 8.96 38.44 6.54
CA GLN A 271 9.73 39.60 6.11
C GLN A 271 10.57 40.19 7.25
N ALA A 272 10.02 40.29 8.45
CA ALA A 272 10.74 40.76 9.61
C ALA A 272 11.91 39.85 9.98
N GLU A 273 11.71 38.53 9.90
CA GLU A 273 12.77 37.54 10.12
C GLU A 273 13.84 37.58 9.00
N CYS A 274 13.46 37.88 7.77
CA CYS A 274 14.39 38.11 6.66
C CYS A 274 15.34 39.29 6.99
N ASP A 275 14.76 40.42 7.29
CA ASP A 275 15.52 41.64 7.56
C ASP A 275 16.47 41.45 8.77
N TRP A 276 16.00 40.80 9.84
CA TRP A 276 16.80 40.46 10.99
C TRP A 276 17.98 39.53 10.63
N PHE A 277 17.72 38.47 9.85
CA PHE A 277 18.75 37.51 9.43
C PHE A 277 19.85 38.16 8.62
N TYR A 278 19.49 39.02 7.65
CA TYR A 278 20.45 39.73 6.81
C TYR A 278 21.33 40.68 7.66
N LEU A 279 20.72 41.43 8.55
CA LEU A 279 21.46 42.35 9.44
C LEU A 279 22.42 41.61 10.39
N ALA A 280 21.94 40.52 10.99
CA ALA A 280 22.73 39.74 11.92
C ALA A 280 23.90 39.02 11.24
N ALA A 281 23.65 38.40 10.08
CA ALA A 281 24.68 37.72 9.30
C ALA A 281 25.73 38.70 8.73
N ALA A 282 25.33 39.88 8.28
CA ALA A 282 26.26 40.92 7.85
C ALA A 282 27.18 41.41 9.00
N LYS A 283 26.65 41.56 10.23
CA LYS A 283 27.46 41.90 11.42
C LYS A 283 28.51 40.82 11.74
N ARG A 284 28.26 39.58 11.34
CA ARG A 284 29.22 38.48 11.51
C ARG A 284 30.24 38.39 10.36
N GLY A 285 30.15 39.27 9.36
CA GLY A 285 31.13 39.37 8.26
C GLY A 285 30.81 38.50 7.05
N TYR A 286 29.64 37.87 6.97
CA TYR A 286 29.24 37.07 5.79
C TYR A 286 28.94 38.00 4.60
N SER A 287 29.42 37.60 3.42
CA SER A 287 29.12 38.34 2.18
C SER A 287 27.65 38.23 1.81
N LYS A 288 27.10 39.26 1.16
CA LYS A 288 25.71 39.24 0.68
C LYS A 288 25.39 38.02 -0.13
N ALA A 289 26.30 37.56 -1.00
CA ALA A 289 26.11 36.37 -1.86
C ALA A 289 25.92 35.08 -1.03
N VAL A 290 26.63 34.94 0.09
CA VAL A 290 26.47 33.80 1.02
C VAL A 290 25.15 33.91 1.76
N VAL A 291 24.82 35.11 2.28
CA VAL A 291 23.54 35.35 2.98
C VAL A 291 22.34 35.08 2.07
N ASP A 292 22.38 35.55 0.80
CA ASP A 292 21.33 35.33 -0.19
C ASP A 292 21.13 33.82 -0.47
N LYS A 293 22.21 33.05 -0.56
CA LYS A 293 22.13 31.59 -0.76
C LYS A 293 21.53 30.90 0.45
N CYS A 294 21.99 31.25 1.67
CA CYS A 294 21.44 30.68 2.89
C CYS A 294 19.97 31.01 3.04
N TRP A 295 19.59 32.29 2.87
CA TRP A 295 18.21 32.73 2.99
C TRP A 295 17.27 31.96 2.05
N ARG A 296 17.64 31.79 0.79
CA ARG A 296 16.83 31.05 -0.19
C ARG A 296 16.54 29.64 0.27
N ILE A 297 17.56 28.95 0.81
CA ILE A 297 17.39 27.60 1.34
C ILE A 297 16.51 27.59 2.59
N LEU A 298 16.73 28.55 3.51
CA LEU A 298 15.93 28.66 4.73
C LEU A 298 14.46 28.93 4.42
N ALA A 299 14.18 29.83 3.48
CA ALA A 299 12.82 30.15 3.05
C ALA A 299 12.11 28.95 2.38
N ASP A 300 12.80 28.23 1.51
CA ASP A 300 12.27 27.01 0.88
C ASP A 300 12.02 25.89 1.90
N PHE A 301 12.80 25.86 2.99
CA PHE A 301 12.76 24.81 4.01
C PHE A 301 11.81 25.09 5.18
N ALA A 302 11.41 26.34 5.37
CA ALA A 302 10.61 26.80 6.50
C ALA A 302 9.29 26.02 6.69
N SER A 303 8.65 25.65 5.58
CA SER A 303 7.37 24.93 5.60
C SER A 303 7.51 23.40 5.54
N PHE A 304 8.72 22.83 5.28
CA PHE A 304 8.86 21.44 4.85
C PHE A 304 10.02 20.66 5.46
N GLY A 305 10.76 21.23 6.40
CA GLY A 305 11.84 20.52 7.08
C GLY A 305 11.34 19.31 7.88
N PHE A 306 12.23 18.42 8.26
CA PHE A 306 11.92 17.22 9.02
C PHE A 306 12.76 17.13 10.29
N CYS A 307 12.13 16.82 11.42
CA CYS A 307 12.83 16.61 12.68
C CYS A 307 13.67 15.32 12.58
N LYS A 308 14.98 15.40 12.83
CA LYS A 308 15.92 14.28 12.77
C LYS A 308 15.59 13.21 13.80
N ALA A 309 15.15 13.60 15.00
CA ALA A 309 14.75 12.67 16.04
C ALA A 309 13.54 11.84 15.60
N HIS A 310 12.54 12.47 15.00
CA HIS A 310 11.38 11.77 14.43
C HIS A 310 11.80 10.86 13.26
N ALA A 311 12.67 11.32 12.36
CA ALA A 311 13.22 10.51 11.30
C ALA A 311 13.95 9.27 11.82
N SER A 312 14.72 9.41 12.89
CA SER A 312 15.44 8.30 13.53
C SER A 312 14.49 7.26 14.13
N ALA A 313 13.42 7.70 14.80
CA ALA A 313 12.40 6.82 15.34
C ALA A 313 11.68 6.00 14.24
N PHE A 314 11.36 6.66 13.12
CA PHE A 314 10.76 5.97 11.96
C PHE A 314 11.77 5.05 11.27
N ALA A 315 13.02 5.45 11.14
CA ALA A 315 14.08 4.61 10.57
C ALA A 315 14.33 3.35 11.41
N LEU A 316 14.18 3.43 12.74
CA LEU A 316 14.29 2.26 13.62
C LEU A 316 13.19 1.25 13.30
N THR A 317 11.93 1.69 13.20
CA THR A 317 10.81 0.81 12.81
C THR A 317 11.01 0.26 11.38
N THR A 318 11.52 1.06 10.45
CA THR A 318 11.88 0.61 9.09
C THR A 318 12.92 -0.50 9.15
N TYR A 319 13.99 -0.29 9.90
CA TYR A 319 15.07 -1.26 10.06
C TYR A 319 14.58 -2.56 10.74
N GLN A 320 13.80 -2.44 11.82
CA GLN A 320 13.19 -3.58 12.51
C GLN A 320 12.30 -4.41 11.56
N SER A 321 11.46 -3.74 10.75
CA SER A 321 10.64 -4.44 9.75
C SER A 321 11.50 -5.14 8.68
N ALA A 322 12.60 -4.51 8.25
CA ALA A 322 13.53 -5.09 7.29
C ALA A 322 14.28 -6.29 7.89
N TYR A 323 14.76 -6.18 9.13
CA TYR A 323 15.40 -7.28 9.86
C TYR A 323 14.48 -8.50 9.98
N LEU A 324 13.24 -8.27 10.42
CA LEU A 324 12.25 -9.35 10.55
C LEU A 324 11.93 -10.00 9.19
N LYS A 325 11.78 -9.20 8.14
CA LYS A 325 11.58 -9.74 6.79
C LYS A 325 12.79 -10.53 6.29
N THR A 326 14.00 -10.14 6.68
CA THR A 326 15.25 -10.81 6.28
C THR A 326 15.42 -12.15 6.97
N HIS A 327 15.27 -12.17 8.29
CA HIS A 327 15.59 -13.35 9.11
C HIS A 327 14.39 -14.25 9.40
N HIS A 328 13.16 -13.69 9.40
CA HIS A 328 11.92 -14.38 9.75
C HIS A 328 10.81 -14.05 8.75
N SER A 329 11.10 -14.22 7.44
CA SER A 329 10.23 -13.78 6.34
C SER A 329 8.79 -14.28 6.46
N ALA A 330 8.57 -15.55 6.81
CA ALA A 330 7.23 -16.12 6.91
C ALA A 330 6.43 -15.50 8.06
N ALA A 331 7.03 -15.35 9.24
CA ALA A 331 6.39 -14.74 10.40
C ALA A 331 6.08 -13.26 10.13
N PHE A 332 6.99 -12.53 9.50
CA PHE A 332 6.79 -11.13 9.15
C PHE A 332 5.66 -10.95 8.12
N LEU A 333 5.66 -11.71 7.03
CA LEU A 333 4.63 -11.58 5.99
C LEU A 333 3.25 -12.04 6.46
N ALA A 334 3.15 -13.08 7.31
CA ALA A 334 1.90 -13.45 7.97
C ALA A 334 1.35 -12.30 8.84
N SER A 335 2.24 -11.59 9.52
CA SER A 335 1.89 -10.43 10.35
C SER A 335 1.43 -9.24 9.51
N VAL A 336 2.10 -8.98 8.38
CA VAL A 336 1.71 -7.94 7.42
C VAL A 336 0.33 -8.25 6.83
N LEU A 337 0.04 -9.50 6.48
CA LEU A 337 -1.27 -9.95 6.01
C LEU A 337 -2.36 -9.78 7.07
N THR A 338 -2.03 -10.01 8.36
CA THR A 338 -2.99 -9.91 9.47
C THR A 338 -3.32 -8.46 9.82
N HIS A 339 -2.31 -7.57 9.85
CA HIS A 339 -2.46 -6.21 10.37
C HIS A 339 -2.56 -5.13 9.28
N GLU A 340 -2.25 -5.46 8.04
CA GLU A 340 -2.31 -4.56 6.88
C GLU A 340 -1.66 -3.17 7.16
N PRO A 341 -0.39 -3.12 7.56
CA PRO A 341 0.26 -1.88 7.94
C PRO A 341 0.64 -0.99 6.76
N GLY A 342 0.63 -1.54 5.55
CA GLY A 342 1.15 -0.93 4.34
C GLY A 342 0.09 -0.43 3.37
N MET A 343 0.54 -0.04 2.17
CA MET A 343 -0.32 0.52 1.13
C MET A 343 -0.80 -0.51 0.11
N TYR A 344 -0.19 -1.68 0.08
CA TYR A 344 -0.48 -2.70 -0.91
C TYR A 344 -1.56 -3.69 -0.43
N PRO A 345 -2.40 -4.20 -1.35
CA PRO A 345 -3.41 -5.19 -1.01
C PRO A 345 -2.77 -6.53 -0.63
N LYS A 346 -3.46 -7.33 0.18
CA LYS A 346 -3.01 -8.64 0.67
C LYS A 346 -2.54 -9.56 -0.46
N ARG A 347 -3.21 -9.57 -1.60
CA ARG A 347 -2.82 -10.40 -2.74
C ARG A 347 -1.36 -10.16 -3.19
N LEU A 348 -0.88 -8.91 -3.22
CA LEU A 348 0.51 -8.62 -3.54
C LEU A 348 1.48 -9.12 -2.46
N ILE A 349 1.07 -9.08 -1.19
CA ILE A 349 1.88 -9.63 -0.09
C ILE A 349 1.93 -11.16 -0.16
N ILE A 350 0.85 -11.81 -0.63
CA ILE A 350 0.82 -13.25 -0.91
C ILE A 350 1.81 -13.61 -2.03
N ASP A 351 1.83 -12.85 -3.11
CA ASP A 351 2.77 -13.07 -4.21
C ASP A 351 4.21 -12.78 -3.77
N GLU A 352 4.44 -11.77 -2.95
CA GLU A 352 5.74 -11.54 -2.31
C GLU A 352 6.16 -12.75 -1.46
N ALA A 353 5.25 -13.34 -0.66
CA ALA A 353 5.54 -14.54 0.13
C ALA A 353 5.93 -15.74 -0.75
N ARG A 354 5.21 -15.97 -1.85
CA ARG A 354 5.52 -17.02 -2.82
C ARG A 354 6.93 -16.84 -3.42
N GLN A 355 7.31 -15.60 -3.70
CA GLN A 355 8.63 -15.28 -4.24
C GLN A 355 9.79 -15.53 -3.26
N TRP A 356 9.51 -15.59 -1.95
CA TRP A 356 10.45 -16.00 -0.91
C TRP A 356 10.41 -17.51 -0.61
N GLY A 357 9.69 -18.31 -1.41
CA GLY A 357 9.57 -19.74 -1.24
C GLY A 357 8.54 -20.19 -0.20
N ILE A 358 7.75 -19.26 0.34
CA ILE A 358 6.73 -19.56 1.33
C ILE A 358 5.48 -20.12 0.66
N LYS A 359 4.98 -21.26 1.13
CA LYS A 359 3.72 -21.83 0.67
C LYS A 359 2.53 -21.06 1.22
N ILE A 360 1.55 -20.78 0.38
CA ILE A 360 0.25 -20.27 0.86
C ILE A 360 -0.65 -21.47 1.12
N LEU A 361 -1.06 -21.61 2.37
CA LEU A 361 -1.91 -22.71 2.82
C LEU A 361 -3.36 -22.23 2.84
N PRO A 362 -4.30 -22.95 2.20
CA PRO A 362 -5.70 -22.55 2.16
C PRO A 362 -6.33 -22.56 3.55
N ILE A 363 -7.52 -22.01 3.68
CA ILE A 363 -8.30 -22.10 4.90
C ILE A 363 -8.58 -23.57 5.22
N ASP A 364 -8.40 -23.92 6.48
CA ASP A 364 -8.69 -25.25 7.03
C ASP A 364 -9.47 -25.06 8.33
N ILE A 365 -10.61 -25.69 8.42
CA ILE A 365 -11.54 -25.47 9.53
C ILE A 365 -10.94 -25.85 10.89
N ASN A 366 -10.03 -26.81 10.94
CA ASN A 366 -9.38 -27.26 12.16
C ASN A 366 -8.05 -26.55 12.46
N LYS A 367 -7.47 -25.79 11.48
CA LYS A 367 -6.13 -25.19 11.62
C LYS A 367 -6.10 -23.67 11.51
N SER A 368 -6.94 -23.08 10.64
CA SER A 368 -6.94 -21.63 10.43
C SER A 368 -7.35 -20.87 11.69
N ASP A 369 -6.61 -19.86 12.06
CA ASP A 369 -6.92 -18.95 13.16
C ASP A 369 -7.64 -17.69 12.65
N LYS A 370 -7.95 -16.76 13.51
CA LYS A 370 -8.52 -15.46 13.12
C LYS A 370 -7.63 -14.74 12.12
N GLY A 371 -6.33 -14.61 12.41
CA GLY A 371 -5.31 -14.03 11.53
C GLY A 371 -4.49 -15.10 10.80
N TYR A 372 -3.53 -14.65 10.03
CA TYR A 372 -2.62 -15.53 9.30
C TYR A 372 -1.61 -16.18 10.25
N ARG A 373 -1.36 -17.47 10.06
CA ARG A 373 -0.47 -18.27 10.92
C ARG A 373 0.64 -18.91 10.10
N VAL A 374 1.81 -19.03 10.71
CA VAL A 374 2.94 -19.73 10.10
C VAL A 374 2.93 -21.20 10.48
N GLU A 375 3.20 -22.08 9.52
CA GLU A 375 3.37 -23.52 9.73
C GLU A 375 4.71 -23.97 9.12
N LYS A 376 5.41 -24.91 9.78
CA LYS A 376 6.53 -25.62 9.15
C LYS A 376 5.96 -26.63 8.15
N VAL A 377 6.47 -26.63 6.93
CA VAL A 377 6.02 -27.50 5.85
C VAL A 377 7.22 -28.19 5.20
N ALA A 378 7.00 -29.36 4.61
CA ALA A 378 8.06 -29.99 3.84
C ALA A 378 8.56 -29.07 2.71
N ALA A 379 9.87 -28.89 2.61
CA ALA A 379 10.47 -28.16 1.51
C ALA A 379 10.10 -28.87 0.19
N SER A 380 9.32 -28.23 -0.65
CA SER A 380 9.04 -28.74 -2.00
C SER A 380 9.88 -27.96 -3.00
N SER A 381 10.28 -28.63 -4.07
CA SER A 381 10.86 -28.00 -5.26
C SER A 381 9.80 -27.16 -5.97
N ASN A 382 9.41 -26.04 -5.38
CA ASN A 382 8.34 -25.22 -5.93
C ASN A 382 8.87 -24.39 -7.10
N THR A 383 8.24 -24.52 -8.25
CA THR A 383 8.56 -23.84 -9.51
C THR A 383 8.35 -22.31 -9.45
N TYR A 384 7.81 -21.79 -8.36
CA TYR A 384 7.61 -20.35 -8.12
C TYR A 384 8.77 -19.65 -7.41
N LEU A 385 9.89 -20.36 -7.15
CA LEU A 385 11.08 -19.71 -6.58
C LEU A 385 11.63 -18.69 -7.58
N TYR A 386 11.16 -17.48 -7.46
CA TYR A 386 11.88 -16.34 -7.94
C TYR A 386 13.14 -16.18 -7.09
N ARG A 387 14.18 -16.87 -7.46
CA ARG A 387 15.53 -16.46 -7.04
C ARG A 387 15.80 -15.14 -7.72
N ALA A 388 15.81 -14.05 -6.93
CA ALA A 388 16.30 -12.79 -7.46
C ALA A 388 17.57 -13.07 -8.23
N PRO A 389 17.68 -12.70 -9.51
CA PRO A 389 18.89 -12.94 -10.24
C PRO A 389 20.01 -12.30 -9.42
N ASN A 390 21.13 -13.04 -9.24
CA ASN A 390 22.37 -12.48 -8.73
C ASN A 390 22.74 -11.33 -9.67
N THR A 391 22.20 -10.15 -9.42
CA THR A 391 22.41 -8.99 -10.27
C THR A 391 23.79 -8.44 -9.96
N LYS A 392 24.77 -8.84 -10.76
CA LYS A 392 26.05 -8.17 -10.88
C LYS A 392 25.85 -6.79 -11.51
N SER A 393 25.21 -5.86 -10.84
CA SER A 393 25.09 -4.50 -11.38
C SER A 393 26.12 -3.53 -10.81
N SER A 394 26.86 -3.96 -9.76
CA SER A 394 27.97 -3.19 -9.16
C SER A 394 29.12 -4.09 -8.71
N GLY A 395 29.16 -5.34 -9.17
CA GLY A 395 30.14 -6.32 -8.67
C GLY A 395 29.77 -6.96 -7.33
N GLU A 396 28.76 -6.44 -6.62
CA GLU A 396 28.29 -6.95 -5.34
C GLU A 396 27.13 -7.95 -5.54
N VAL A 397 27.28 -9.17 -5.00
CA VAL A 397 26.22 -10.18 -4.94
C VAL A 397 25.44 -9.94 -3.65
N LEU A 398 24.15 -9.62 -3.77
CA LEU A 398 23.29 -9.50 -2.60
C LEU A 398 22.78 -10.87 -2.17
N THR A 399 22.79 -11.10 -0.86
CA THR A 399 22.17 -12.28 -0.25
C THR A 399 20.74 -11.93 0.12
N LEU A 400 19.78 -12.65 -0.47
CA LEU A 400 18.35 -12.49 -0.18
C LEU A 400 17.83 -13.68 0.62
N PRO A 401 16.78 -13.48 1.45
CA PRO A 401 16.18 -14.51 2.27
C PRO A 401 15.66 -15.69 1.44
N ASP A 402 15.73 -16.89 2.01
CA ASP A 402 15.05 -18.09 1.53
C ASP A 402 14.22 -18.65 2.70
N ALA A 403 12.89 -18.64 2.54
CA ALA A 403 11.96 -19.14 3.54
C ALA A 403 11.28 -20.45 3.08
N THR A 404 11.94 -21.20 2.21
CA THR A 404 11.51 -22.56 1.83
C THR A 404 11.43 -23.43 3.08
N GLY A 405 10.35 -24.17 3.27
CA GLY A 405 10.10 -24.95 4.47
C GLY A 405 9.09 -24.30 5.43
N TYR A 406 8.62 -23.11 5.10
CA TYR A 406 7.52 -22.46 5.79
C TYR A 406 6.28 -22.31 4.91
N GLY A 407 5.11 -22.31 5.55
CA GLY A 407 3.83 -21.97 4.94
C GLY A 407 3.10 -20.91 5.76
N ILE A 408 2.31 -20.10 5.07
CA ILE A 408 1.39 -19.14 5.70
C ILE A 408 -0.03 -19.62 5.46
N ARG A 409 -0.74 -19.97 6.54
CA ARG A 409 -2.15 -20.35 6.50
C ARG A 409 -3.02 -19.10 6.53
N VAL A 410 -4.00 -19.07 5.63
CA VAL A 410 -4.97 -17.98 5.52
C VAL A 410 -5.87 -17.93 6.75
N GLY A 411 -6.14 -16.73 7.25
CA GLY A 411 -6.97 -16.48 8.41
C GLY A 411 -8.47 -16.48 8.10
N LEU A 412 -9.29 -16.88 9.07
CA LEU A 412 -10.75 -16.89 8.96
C LEU A 412 -11.34 -15.47 8.78
N ALA A 413 -10.65 -14.45 9.27
CA ALA A 413 -11.12 -13.06 9.17
C ALA A 413 -11.24 -12.52 7.74
N ASP A 414 -10.64 -13.19 6.76
CA ASP A 414 -10.73 -12.81 5.34
C ASP A 414 -12.00 -13.31 4.65
N ILE A 415 -12.76 -14.19 5.30
CA ILE A 415 -14.03 -14.68 4.75
C ILE A 415 -15.04 -13.54 4.71
N ALA A 416 -15.59 -13.26 3.55
CA ALA A 416 -16.56 -12.21 3.34
C ALA A 416 -17.80 -12.43 4.22
N GLY A 417 -18.12 -11.44 5.05
CA GLY A 417 -19.33 -11.46 5.88
C GLY A 417 -19.22 -12.22 7.20
N ILE A 418 -18.11 -12.89 7.49
CA ILE A 418 -17.93 -13.60 8.77
C ILE A 418 -17.82 -12.60 9.94
N SER A 419 -18.46 -12.90 11.07
CA SER A 419 -18.38 -12.08 12.28
C SER A 419 -17.28 -12.57 13.23
N ASN A 420 -16.79 -11.67 14.09
CA ASN A 420 -15.82 -12.07 15.12
C ASN A 420 -16.37 -13.15 16.06
N ALA A 421 -17.67 -13.09 16.39
CA ALA A 421 -18.31 -14.09 17.25
C ALA A 421 -18.33 -15.48 16.58
N GLU A 422 -18.59 -15.56 15.27
CA GLU A 422 -18.50 -16.82 14.52
C GLU A 422 -17.07 -17.37 14.51
N ILE A 423 -16.07 -16.51 14.26
CA ILE A 423 -14.65 -16.92 14.26
C ILE A 423 -14.28 -17.52 15.64
N GLU A 424 -14.63 -16.84 16.73
CA GLU A 424 -14.35 -17.30 18.08
C GLU A 424 -15.05 -18.63 18.38
N SER A 425 -16.32 -18.77 17.97
CA SER A 425 -17.08 -20.00 18.14
C SER A 425 -16.47 -21.15 17.35
N ILE A 426 -16.08 -20.92 16.08
CA ILE A 426 -15.41 -21.93 15.24
C ILE A 426 -14.12 -22.39 15.90
N ILE A 427 -13.28 -21.48 16.39
CA ILE A 427 -11.99 -21.82 16.98
C ILE A 427 -12.15 -22.58 18.30
N ASN A 428 -13.08 -22.15 19.17
CA ASN A 428 -13.25 -22.73 20.51
C ASN A 428 -13.88 -24.14 20.51
N ASN A 429 -14.62 -24.49 19.46
CA ASN A 429 -15.32 -25.79 19.36
C ASN A 429 -14.54 -26.83 18.54
N ARG A 430 -13.28 -26.60 18.22
CA ARG A 430 -12.39 -27.58 17.56
C ARG A 430 -12.00 -28.73 18.48
N PRO A 431 -11.57 -29.87 17.93
CA PRO A 431 -11.56 -30.27 16.54
C PRO A 431 -12.93 -30.69 16.02
N TYR A 432 -13.17 -30.54 14.71
CA TYR A 432 -14.34 -31.05 14.02
C TYR A 432 -13.98 -32.35 13.31
N THR A 433 -14.93 -33.31 13.27
CA THR A 433 -14.74 -34.63 12.67
C THR A 433 -15.26 -34.72 11.24
N ASP A 434 -16.30 -33.97 10.94
CA ASP A 434 -16.95 -33.92 9.62
C ASP A 434 -17.78 -32.62 9.45
N LEU A 435 -18.40 -32.43 8.29
CA LEU A 435 -19.23 -31.27 8.01
C LEU A 435 -20.49 -31.21 8.88
N ALA A 436 -21.08 -32.37 9.23
CA ALA A 436 -22.27 -32.42 10.07
C ALA A 436 -21.93 -31.99 11.51
N ASP A 437 -20.85 -32.50 12.07
CA ASP A 437 -20.31 -32.08 13.37
C ASP A 437 -20.02 -30.59 13.42
N PHE A 438 -19.44 -30.03 12.34
CA PHE A 438 -19.22 -28.60 12.23
C PHE A 438 -20.53 -27.81 12.27
N THR A 439 -21.52 -28.18 11.45
CA THR A 439 -22.80 -27.46 11.41
C THR A 439 -23.55 -27.48 12.74
N TYR A 440 -23.34 -28.52 13.53
CA TYR A 440 -23.96 -28.68 14.86
C TYR A 440 -23.26 -27.88 15.96
N ARG A 441 -21.92 -27.89 15.99
CA ARG A 441 -21.15 -27.33 17.13
C ARG A 441 -20.57 -25.94 16.88
N SER A 442 -20.34 -25.54 15.64
CA SER A 442 -19.59 -24.30 15.35
C SER A 442 -20.34 -23.02 15.69
N GLY A 443 -21.69 -23.05 15.68
CA GLY A 443 -22.51 -21.84 15.76
C GLY A 443 -22.38 -20.90 14.55
N SER A 444 -21.77 -21.37 13.46
CA SER A 444 -21.61 -20.61 12.23
C SER A 444 -22.94 -20.41 11.51
N PHE A 445 -23.14 -19.23 10.91
CA PHE A 445 -24.31 -18.97 10.09
C PHE A 445 -24.24 -19.75 8.77
N TRP A 446 -25.44 -20.08 8.27
CA TRP A 446 -25.56 -20.90 7.07
C TRP A 446 -24.82 -20.33 5.84
N PRO A 447 -24.90 -19.04 5.53
CA PRO A 447 -24.14 -18.46 4.42
C PRO A 447 -22.62 -18.59 4.61
N THR A 448 -22.12 -18.40 5.82
CA THR A 448 -20.69 -18.57 6.15
C THR A 448 -20.24 -20.00 5.92
N THR A 449 -21.06 -21.00 6.33
CA THR A 449 -20.76 -22.43 6.11
C THR A 449 -20.74 -22.78 4.62
N GLN A 450 -21.64 -22.21 3.81
CA GLN A 450 -21.63 -22.38 2.36
C GLN A 450 -20.30 -21.86 1.75
N VAL A 451 -19.90 -20.65 2.12
CA VAL A 451 -18.63 -20.07 1.69
C VAL A 451 -17.45 -20.96 2.10
N LEU A 452 -17.42 -21.48 3.34
CA LEU A 452 -16.38 -22.38 3.82
C LEU A 452 -16.26 -23.66 2.98
N VAL A 453 -17.38 -24.24 2.54
CA VAL A 453 -17.38 -25.38 1.61
C VAL A 453 -16.82 -24.98 0.25
N GLU A 454 -17.29 -23.88 -0.32
CA GLU A 454 -16.87 -23.39 -1.64
C GLU A 454 -15.36 -23.11 -1.73
N ILE A 455 -14.78 -22.50 -0.69
CA ILE A 455 -13.34 -22.19 -0.64
C ILE A 455 -12.47 -23.36 -0.21
N GLY A 456 -13.07 -24.54 0.10
CA GLY A 456 -12.37 -25.77 0.43
C GLY A 456 -11.86 -25.88 1.87
N ALA A 457 -12.51 -25.20 2.82
CA ALA A 457 -12.12 -25.25 4.24
C ALA A 457 -12.25 -26.64 4.87
N PHE A 458 -13.00 -27.54 4.24
CA PHE A 458 -13.23 -28.92 4.67
C PHE A 458 -12.45 -29.97 3.85
N ASP A 459 -11.64 -29.54 2.86
CA ASP A 459 -10.95 -30.47 1.96
C ASP A 459 -10.06 -31.46 2.70
N GLN A 460 -9.28 -30.99 3.68
CA GLN A 460 -8.43 -31.89 4.48
C GLN A 460 -9.26 -32.83 5.36
N LEU A 461 -10.37 -32.34 5.89
CA LEU A 461 -11.26 -33.11 6.77
C LEU A 461 -11.89 -34.31 6.04
N HIS A 462 -12.28 -34.10 4.78
CA HIS A 462 -12.92 -35.12 3.93
C HIS A 462 -11.97 -35.74 2.91
N ASN A 463 -10.65 -35.50 2.99
CA ASN A 463 -9.62 -36.02 2.08
C ASN A 463 -9.92 -35.70 0.61
N ILE A 464 -10.44 -34.51 0.33
CA ILE A 464 -10.70 -34.03 -1.03
C ILE A 464 -9.39 -33.58 -1.64
N ASN A 465 -8.93 -34.30 -2.67
CA ASN A 465 -7.75 -34.02 -3.46
C ASN A 465 -8.09 -34.19 -4.93
N GLN A 466 -7.21 -33.73 -5.81
CA GLN A 466 -7.37 -33.93 -7.24
C GLN A 466 -7.47 -35.42 -7.56
N GLY A 467 -8.61 -35.86 -8.11
CA GLY A 467 -8.92 -37.26 -8.44
C GLY A 467 -9.54 -38.07 -7.30
N SER A 468 -9.91 -37.46 -6.17
CA SER A 468 -10.69 -38.12 -5.14
C SER A 468 -12.13 -38.40 -5.62
N LYS A 469 -12.79 -39.40 -4.98
CA LYS A 469 -14.20 -39.73 -5.32
C LYS A 469 -15.14 -38.60 -4.89
N LEU A 470 -14.87 -37.97 -3.76
CA LEU A 470 -15.62 -36.82 -3.23
C LEU A 470 -15.02 -35.53 -3.75
N ASN A 471 -15.88 -34.55 -4.02
CA ASN A 471 -15.50 -33.20 -4.37
C ASN A 471 -16.31 -32.14 -3.60
N ARG A 472 -16.00 -30.88 -3.73
CA ARG A 472 -16.68 -29.79 -3.01
C ARG A 472 -18.16 -29.65 -3.40
N ARG A 473 -18.57 -30.08 -4.59
CA ARG A 473 -19.98 -30.06 -5.02
C ARG A 473 -20.80 -31.09 -4.26
N ASP A 474 -20.22 -32.26 -4.00
CA ASP A 474 -20.85 -33.28 -3.15
C ASP A 474 -21.06 -32.77 -1.73
N LEU A 475 -20.04 -32.11 -1.15
CA LEU A 475 -20.14 -31.44 0.17
C LEU A 475 -21.23 -30.36 0.18
N TYR A 476 -21.35 -29.58 -0.88
CA TYR A 476 -22.36 -28.54 -0.99
C TYR A 476 -23.78 -29.12 -0.99
N ILE A 477 -24.01 -30.20 -1.72
CA ILE A 477 -25.30 -30.88 -1.73
C ILE A 477 -25.60 -31.47 -0.34
N HIS A 478 -24.64 -32.17 0.25
CA HIS A 478 -24.78 -32.69 1.61
C HIS A 478 -25.10 -31.59 2.63
N LEU A 479 -24.48 -30.42 2.49
CA LEU A 479 -24.81 -29.27 3.31
C LEU A 479 -26.28 -28.83 3.15
N GLN A 480 -26.86 -28.86 1.95
CA GLN A 480 -28.28 -28.53 1.74
C GLN A 480 -29.21 -29.57 2.39
N GLU A 481 -28.84 -30.85 2.39
CA GLU A 481 -29.57 -31.90 3.10
C GLU A 481 -29.55 -31.66 4.61
N LEU A 482 -28.39 -31.34 5.18
CA LEU A 482 -28.25 -30.98 6.60
C LEU A 482 -29.12 -29.77 6.96
N LYS A 483 -29.27 -28.80 6.07
CA LYS A 483 -30.15 -27.64 6.27
C LYS A 483 -31.61 -28.03 6.38
N GLN A 484 -32.07 -28.89 5.48
CA GLN A 484 -33.46 -29.37 5.50
C GLN A 484 -33.77 -30.16 6.78
N LEU A 485 -32.84 -31.02 7.20
CA LEU A 485 -32.97 -31.78 8.44
C LEU A 485 -33.02 -30.88 9.71
N ASN A 486 -32.22 -29.82 9.75
CA ASN A 486 -32.22 -28.87 10.86
C ASN A 486 -33.40 -27.89 10.83
N GLY A 487 -33.89 -27.50 9.66
CA GLY A 487 -35.05 -26.60 9.49
C GLY A 487 -36.36 -27.18 9.99
N SER A 488 -36.52 -28.50 9.95
CA SER A 488 -37.71 -29.19 10.44
C SER A 488 -37.78 -29.31 11.98
N LYS A 489 -36.70 -29.00 12.70
CA LYS A 489 -36.57 -29.21 14.16
C LYS A 489 -36.76 -27.96 15.03
N GLN A 490 -36.97 -26.78 14.48
CA GLN A 490 -37.06 -25.52 15.24
C GLN A 490 -38.35 -25.34 16.08
N HIS A 491 -39.31 -26.30 16.04
CA HIS A 491 -40.62 -26.10 16.69
C HIS A 491 -40.93 -26.96 17.91
N THR A 492 -40.01 -27.82 18.41
CA THR A 492 -40.42 -28.79 19.45
C THR A 492 -39.68 -28.74 20.78
N GLY A 493 -38.68 -27.88 20.99
CA GLY A 493 -37.95 -27.87 22.30
C GLY A 493 -37.28 -29.22 22.68
N GLN A 494 -37.23 -30.17 21.79
CA GLN A 494 -36.66 -31.50 21.98
C GLN A 494 -35.14 -31.46 21.69
N LEU A 495 -34.33 -31.95 22.59
CA LEU A 495 -32.89 -32.22 22.37
C LEU A 495 -32.78 -33.14 21.14
N SER A 496 -32.22 -32.61 20.04
CA SER A 496 -31.97 -33.46 18.88
C SER A 496 -30.78 -34.34 19.15
N LEU A 497 -30.96 -35.65 19.10
CA LEU A 497 -29.87 -36.59 18.90
C LEU A 497 -29.18 -36.18 17.58
N ALA A 498 -27.87 -35.97 17.62
CA ALA A 498 -27.05 -35.80 16.42
C ALA A 498 -27.08 -37.13 15.65
N LEU A 499 -28.10 -37.34 14.84
CA LEU A 499 -28.07 -38.37 13.83
C LEU A 499 -27.11 -37.86 12.78
N SER A 500 -25.87 -38.35 12.78
CA SER A 500 -24.97 -38.21 11.64
C SER A 500 -25.75 -38.73 10.43
N PRO A 501 -26.08 -37.91 9.43
CA PRO A 501 -26.44 -38.46 8.14
C PRO A 501 -25.23 -39.29 7.70
N GLY A 502 -25.46 -40.47 7.14
CA GLY A 502 -24.44 -41.43 6.78
C GLY A 502 -23.27 -40.89 5.98
N GLU A 503 -22.40 -41.76 5.54
CA GLU A 503 -21.29 -41.42 4.63
C GLU A 503 -21.76 -40.49 3.50
N ILE A 504 -20.97 -39.45 3.19
CA ILE A 504 -21.28 -38.55 2.08
C ILE A 504 -21.15 -39.31 0.78
N ASP A 505 -22.24 -39.45 0.05
CA ASP A 505 -22.26 -40.12 -1.23
C ASP A 505 -21.62 -39.26 -2.34
N SER A 506 -20.73 -39.87 -3.09
CA SER A 506 -20.23 -39.24 -4.30
C SER A 506 -21.32 -39.33 -5.40
N LEU A 507 -21.74 -38.17 -5.87
CA LEU A 507 -22.76 -38.07 -6.91
C LEU A 507 -22.18 -38.13 -8.34
N GLY A 508 -20.85 -38.28 -8.46
CA GLY A 508 -20.17 -38.28 -9.76
C GLY A 508 -20.21 -36.95 -10.49
N LEU A 509 -20.42 -35.85 -9.77
CA LEU A 509 -20.37 -34.51 -10.33
C LEU A 509 -18.95 -34.15 -10.75
N PRO A 510 -18.77 -33.37 -11.84
CA PRO A 510 -17.47 -32.92 -12.25
C PRO A 510 -16.85 -32.03 -11.14
N ASP A 511 -15.54 -32.13 -10.93
CA ASP A 511 -14.83 -31.29 -10.00
C ASP A 511 -14.89 -29.81 -10.44
N ILE A 512 -14.62 -28.90 -9.51
CA ILE A 512 -14.53 -27.47 -9.83
C ILE A 512 -13.33 -27.22 -10.74
N THR A 513 -13.53 -26.40 -11.75
CA THR A 513 -12.46 -25.97 -12.64
C THR A 513 -11.55 -24.95 -11.94
N GLN A 514 -10.32 -24.81 -12.42
CA GLN A 514 -9.40 -23.80 -11.92
C GLN A 514 -9.96 -22.37 -11.99
N GLY A 515 -10.72 -22.06 -13.05
CA GLY A 515 -11.37 -20.77 -13.20
C GLY A 515 -12.47 -20.52 -12.16
N GLU A 516 -13.30 -21.54 -11.89
CA GLU A 516 -14.32 -21.48 -10.83
C GLU A 516 -13.68 -21.33 -9.45
N GLN A 517 -12.56 -22.01 -9.20
CA GLN A 517 -11.83 -21.90 -7.94
C GLN A 517 -11.30 -20.49 -7.73
N ILE A 518 -10.60 -19.91 -8.71
CA ILE A 518 -10.11 -18.52 -8.62
C ILE A 518 -11.27 -17.54 -8.40
N LYS A 519 -12.36 -17.73 -9.13
CA LYS A 519 -13.55 -16.89 -9.00
C LYS A 519 -14.11 -16.95 -7.58
N SER A 520 -14.28 -18.14 -7.01
CA SER A 520 -14.76 -18.34 -5.64
C SER A 520 -13.80 -17.71 -4.61
N GLU A 521 -12.49 -17.88 -4.78
CA GLU A 521 -11.48 -17.26 -3.92
C GLU A 521 -11.57 -15.72 -3.95
N LEU A 522 -11.74 -15.13 -5.14
CA LEU A 522 -11.86 -13.66 -5.28
C LEU A 522 -13.17 -13.13 -4.71
N GLU A 523 -14.28 -13.80 -4.94
CA GLU A 523 -15.61 -13.37 -4.45
C GLU A 523 -15.71 -13.49 -2.94
N ASN A 524 -15.18 -14.56 -2.36
CA ASN A 524 -15.34 -14.89 -0.96
C ASN A 524 -14.20 -14.42 -0.05
N LEU A 525 -12.99 -14.25 -0.59
CA LEU A 525 -11.79 -13.86 0.19
C LEU A 525 -11.14 -12.57 -0.32
N GLY A 526 -11.44 -12.14 -1.56
CA GLY A 526 -10.74 -11.04 -2.21
C GLY A 526 -9.28 -11.38 -2.58
N LEU A 527 -8.93 -12.66 -2.61
CA LEU A 527 -7.56 -13.18 -2.78
C LEU A 527 -7.53 -14.23 -3.89
N ASP A 528 -6.39 -14.40 -4.54
CA ASP A 528 -6.09 -15.44 -5.51
C ASP A 528 -5.10 -16.44 -4.89
N LEU A 529 -5.63 -17.37 -4.10
CA LEU A 529 -4.84 -18.30 -3.27
C LEU A 529 -4.27 -19.47 -4.05
N SER A 530 -5.02 -20.03 -4.99
CA SER A 530 -4.61 -21.22 -5.73
C SER A 530 -3.55 -20.91 -6.77
N GLN A 531 -3.71 -19.80 -7.50
CA GLN A 531 -2.76 -19.34 -8.52
C GLN A 531 -2.99 -17.88 -8.87
N HIS A 532 -1.96 -17.23 -9.43
CA HIS A 532 -2.02 -15.82 -9.84
C HIS A 532 -3.04 -15.62 -10.97
N LEU A 533 -3.74 -14.48 -10.98
CA LEU A 533 -4.78 -14.13 -11.96
C LEU A 533 -4.32 -14.15 -13.43
N LEU A 534 -3.03 -14.01 -13.69
CA LEU A 534 -2.49 -14.08 -15.05
C LEU A 534 -2.23 -15.52 -15.53
N THR A 535 -2.29 -16.51 -14.65
CA THR A 535 -2.00 -17.91 -15.01
C THR A 535 -2.89 -18.45 -16.14
N PRO A 536 -4.22 -18.19 -16.16
CA PRO A 536 -5.07 -18.64 -17.26
C PRO A 536 -4.69 -18.05 -18.63
N TYR A 537 -4.03 -16.90 -18.65
CA TYR A 537 -3.60 -16.22 -19.86
C TYR A 537 -2.18 -16.61 -20.31
N ALA A 538 -1.49 -17.52 -19.60
CA ALA A 538 -0.06 -17.79 -19.79
C ALA A 538 0.33 -18.14 -21.24
N HIS A 539 -0.49 -18.95 -21.95
CA HIS A 539 -0.25 -19.28 -23.35
C HIS A 539 -0.24 -18.02 -24.24
N PHE A 540 -1.27 -17.22 -24.13
CA PHE A 540 -1.41 -15.95 -24.86
C PHE A 540 -0.28 -14.96 -24.54
N LEU A 541 0.08 -14.82 -23.26
CA LEU A 541 1.15 -13.91 -22.82
C LEU A 541 2.54 -14.34 -23.31
N ASN A 542 2.78 -15.64 -23.46
CA ASN A 542 4.01 -16.16 -24.07
C ASN A 542 4.10 -15.82 -25.57
N GLU A 543 2.98 -15.87 -26.30
CA GLU A 543 2.94 -15.46 -27.70
C GLU A 543 3.15 -13.95 -27.86
N LEU A 544 2.60 -13.14 -26.95
CA LEU A 544 2.81 -11.69 -26.89
C LEU A 544 4.26 -11.28 -26.56
N LYS A 545 5.07 -12.21 -26.07
CA LYS A 545 6.46 -11.96 -25.61
C LYS A 545 6.56 -10.85 -24.59
N VAL A 546 5.65 -10.82 -23.61
CA VAL A 546 5.67 -9.86 -22.52
C VAL A 546 6.90 -10.07 -21.64
N PHE A 547 7.48 -8.97 -21.14
CA PHE A 547 8.59 -9.02 -20.21
C PHE A 547 8.06 -9.19 -18.78
N LYS A 548 8.69 -10.09 -18.02
CA LYS A 548 8.43 -10.23 -16.58
C LYS A 548 9.11 -9.11 -15.81
N SER A 549 8.48 -8.62 -14.76
CA SER A 549 9.05 -7.59 -13.87
C SER A 549 10.45 -7.94 -13.38
N SER A 550 10.68 -9.21 -13.10
CA SER A 550 11.95 -9.78 -12.70
C SER A 550 13.09 -9.61 -13.72
N ASP A 551 12.76 -9.52 -14.99
CA ASP A 551 13.75 -9.42 -16.06
C ASP A 551 14.06 -7.96 -16.45
N LEU A 552 13.22 -7.01 -16.07
CA LEU A 552 13.38 -5.60 -16.43
C LEU A 552 14.72 -5.01 -15.98
N ILE A 553 15.25 -5.50 -14.85
CA ILE A 553 16.53 -5.03 -14.33
C ILE A 553 17.72 -5.38 -15.24
N LYS A 554 17.57 -6.37 -16.11
CA LYS A 554 18.59 -6.81 -17.08
C LYS A 554 18.60 -5.97 -18.35
N LEU A 555 17.52 -5.21 -18.59
CA LEU A 555 17.31 -4.45 -19.82
C LEU A 555 18.03 -3.10 -19.79
N ARG A 556 18.32 -2.56 -20.97
CA ARG A 556 18.96 -1.25 -21.11
C ARG A 556 17.94 -0.12 -20.94
N SER A 557 18.41 1.06 -20.51
CA SER A 557 17.59 2.28 -20.53
C SER A 557 17.13 2.59 -21.95
N ASN A 558 15.91 3.11 -22.10
CA ASN A 558 15.22 3.39 -23.36
C ASN A 558 14.91 2.15 -24.23
N GLN A 559 15.07 0.93 -23.71
CA GLN A 559 14.56 -0.26 -24.39
C GLN A 559 13.04 -0.28 -24.32
N GLU A 560 12.39 -0.53 -25.45
CA GLU A 560 10.94 -0.72 -25.50
C GLU A 560 10.55 -2.06 -24.89
N VAL A 561 9.48 -2.07 -24.09
CA VAL A 561 8.97 -3.26 -23.41
C VAL A 561 7.45 -3.28 -23.44
N LEU A 562 6.92 -4.50 -23.50
CA LEU A 562 5.53 -4.81 -23.24
C LEU A 562 5.44 -5.57 -21.92
N VAL A 563 4.63 -5.09 -20.99
CA VAL A 563 4.41 -5.70 -19.68
C VAL A 563 2.92 -5.92 -19.44
N VAL A 564 2.60 -6.85 -18.58
CA VAL A 564 1.24 -7.16 -18.19
C VAL A 564 1.16 -7.25 -16.68
N GLY A 565 -0.01 -7.00 -16.13
CA GLY A 565 -0.20 -7.22 -14.70
C GLY A 565 -1.60 -6.88 -14.22
N VAL A 566 -1.84 -7.24 -12.98
CA VAL A 566 -3.01 -6.85 -12.21
C VAL A 566 -2.73 -5.50 -11.56
N LYS A 567 -3.64 -4.57 -11.71
CA LYS A 567 -3.53 -3.24 -11.09
C LYS A 567 -3.60 -3.34 -9.57
N VAL A 568 -2.50 -3.01 -8.90
CA VAL A 568 -2.39 -3.02 -7.43
C VAL A 568 -2.36 -1.63 -6.83
N ALA A 569 -1.86 -0.63 -7.57
CA ALA A 569 -1.89 0.76 -7.14
C ALA A 569 -2.03 1.72 -8.32
N LEU A 570 -2.77 2.80 -8.11
CA LEU A 570 -2.90 3.91 -9.04
C LEU A 570 -2.86 5.22 -8.26
N GLN A 571 -1.87 6.05 -8.54
CA GLN A 571 -1.66 7.32 -7.87
C GLN A 571 -1.58 8.47 -8.90
N SER A 572 -2.07 9.63 -8.50
CA SER A 572 -2.01 10.85 -9.33
C SER A 572 -1.63 12.04 -8.44
N PRO A 573 -0.39 12.11 -7.95
CA PRO A 573 0.07 13.22 -7.13
C PRO A 573 0.15 14.50 -7.98
N PRO A 574 -0.03 15.68 -7.36
CA PRO A 574 0.25 16.95 -8.02
C PRO A 574 1.76 17.05 -8.30
N ILE A 575 2.12 17.44 -9.53
CA ILE A 575 3.51 17.71 -9.90
C ILE A 575 3.77 19.21 -10.06
N ARG A 576 5.04 19.59 -10.05
CA ARG A 576 5.51 20.98 -10.06
C ARG A 576 5.01 21.80 -11.25
N SER A 577 4.87 21.17 -12.42
CA SER A 577 4.37 21.83 -13.64
C SER A 577 2.86 22.07 -13.64
N GLY A 578 2.12 21.66 -12.59
CA GLY A 578 0.67 21.64 -12.58
C GLY A 578 0.04 20.56 -13.47
N LYS A 579 0.85 19.89 -14.29
CA LYS A 579 0.40 18.78 -15.14
C LYS A 579 0.23 17.51 -14.32
N ARG A 580 -0.72 16.66 -14.69
CA ARG A 580 -0.98 15.39 -14.01
C ARG A 580 -0.06 14.29 -14.55
N VAL A 581 0.49 13.47 -13.66
CA VAL A 581 1.11 12.19 -13.99
C VAL A 581 0.33 11.07 -13.31
N LEU A 582 0.08 9.98 -14.02
CA LEU A 582 -0.51 8.76 -13.46
C LEU A 582 0.61 7.76 -13.20
N PHE A 583 0.75 7.36 -11.95
CA PHE A 583 1.65 6.27 -11.53
C PHE A 583 0.82 5.02 -11.33
N LEU A 584 1.10 4.01 -12.13
CA LEU A 584 0.42 2.72 -12.12
C LEU A 584 1.41 1.64 -11.70
N THR A 585 1.04 0.83 -10.71
CA THR A 585 1.80 -0.37 -10.35
C THR A 585 0.99 -1.59 -10.77
N LEU A 586 1.62 -2.46 -11.57
CA LEU A 586 1.06 -3.73 -12.03
C LEU A 586 1.85 -4.87 -11.40
N ASP A 587 1.12 -5.86 -10.88
CA ASP A 587 1.65 -7.11 -10.36
C ASP A 587 1.52 -8.20 -11.44
N ASP A 588 2.62 -8.88 -11.75
CA ASP A 588 2.68 -9.96 -12.74
C ASP A 588 2.96 -11.34 -12.12
N GLY A 589 2.94 -11.45 -10.78
CA GLY A 589 3.27 -12.65 -10.02
C GLY A 589 4.78 -12.86 -9.82
N TYR A 590 5.63 -12.11 -10.53
CA TYR A 590 7.10 -12.13 -10.38
C TYR A 590 7.63 -10.87 -9.70
N GLY A 591 6.78 -9.87 -9.50
CA GLY A 591 7.08 -8.59 -8.88
C GLY A 591 6.18 -7.48 -9.39
N CYS A 592 6.59 -6.25 -9.15
CA CYS A 592 5.84 -5.07 -9.56
C CYS A 592 6.48 -4.37 -10.76
N ASN A 593 5.66 -4.03 -11.73
CA ASN A 593 5.97 -3.12 -12.82
C ASN A 593 5.48 -1.72 -12.44
N ASP A 594 6.39 -0.77 -12.22
CA ASP A 594 6.04 0.62 -11.92
C ASP A 594 6.06 1.46 -13.19
N LEU A 595 4.88 1.95 -13.59
CA LEU A 595 4.66 2.69 -14.82
C LEU A 595 4.30 4.15 -14.56
N SER A 596 4.81 5.05 -15.41
CA SER A 596 4.48 6.49 -15.37
C SER A 596 3.85 6.89 -16.69
N PHE A 597 2.59 7.35 -16.66
CA PHE A 597 1.87 7.88 -17.80
C PHE A 597 1.86 9.41 -17.72
N PHE A 598 2.49 10.05 -18.69
CA PHE A 598 2.52 11.50 -18.82
C PHE A 598 1.31 12.00 -19.64
N GLU A 599 1.18 13.31 -19.80
CA GLU A 599 0.01 13.97 -20.41
C GLU A 599 -0.31 13.44 -21.82
N ASP A 600 0.73 13.18 -22.63
CA ASP A 600 0.63 12.66 -24.00
C ASP A 600 -0.10 11.30 -24.06
N SER A 601 0.23 10.39 -23.18
CA SER A 601 -0.36 9.05 -23.13
C SER A 601 -1.70 9.01 -22.37
N GLN A 602 -1.97 9.98 -21.48
CA GLN A 602 -3.20 9.99 -20.68
C GLN A 602 -4.45 10.27 -21.52
N GLN A 603 -4.34 11.07 -22.58
CA GLN A 603 -5.50 11.40 -23.42
C GLN A 603 -6.16 10.15 -24.00
N SER A 604 -5.36 9.19 -24.42
CA SER A 604 -5.83 7.96 -25.04
C SER A 604 -6.12 6.85 -24.03
N TYR A 605 -5.33 6.73 -22.95
CA TYR A 605 -5.31 5.51 -22.13
C TYR A 605 -5.77 5.69 -20.67
N ALA A 606 -6.00 6.92 -20.18
CA ALA A 606 -6.39 7.13 -18.78
C ALA A 606 -7.70 6.42 -18.41
N HIS A 607 -8.63 6.25 -19.35
CA HIS A 607 -9.88 5.53 -19.10
C HIS A 607 -9.63 4.04 -18.85
N ILE A 608 -8.81 3.38 -19.69
CA ILE A 608 -8.44 1.97 -19.53
C ILE A 608 -7.74 1.75 -18.19
N ILE A 609 -6.75 2.61 -17.88
CA ILE A 609 -6.00 2.54 -16.62
C ILE A 609 -6.92 2.61 -15.39
N LYS A 610 -8.03 3.38 -15.48
CA LYS A 610 -8.97 3.53 -14.38
C LYS A 610 -10.02 2.42 -14.32
N SER A 611 -10.56 2.01 -15.47
CA SER A 611 -11.66 1.04 -15.52
C SER A 611 -11.21 -0.41 -15.43
N SER A 612 -10.05 -0.77 -16.02
CA SER A 612 -9.60 -2.16 -16.10
C SER A 612 -8.71 -2.53 -14.91
N ASN A 613 -8.80 -3.78 -14.47
CA ASN A 613 -7.95 -4.35 -13.41
C ASN A 613 -6.78 -5.16 -13.99
N LEU A 614 -6.98 -5.81 -15.15
CA LEU A 614 -5.95 -6.54 -15.89
C LEU A 614 -5.50 -5.67 -17.06
N ILE A 615 -4.23 -5.28 -17.08
CA ILE A 615 -3.71 -4.28 -18.02
C ILE A 615 -2.46 -4.80 -18.71
N ILE A 616 -2.43 -4.69 -20.04
CA ILE A 616 -1.23 -4.75 -20.86
C ILE A 616 -0.74 -3.32 -21.03
N ALA A 617 0.55 -3.06 -20.87
CA ALA A 617 1.13 -1.73 -21.06
C ALA A 617 2.43 -1.79 -21.85
N LYS A 618 2.61 -0.81 -22.75
CA LYS A 618 3.80 -0.62 -23.57
C LYS A 618 4.54 0.64 -23.12
N GLY A 619 5.86 0.60 -23.14
CA GLY A 619 6.65 1.78 -22.80
C GLY A 619 8.15 1.54 -22.90
N PHE A 620 8.91 2.50 -22.39
CA PHE A 620 10.38 2.50 -22.43
C PHE A 620 10.94 2.36 -21.02
N ILE A 621 11.93 1.50 -20.87
CA ILE A 621 12.66 1.33 -19.61
C ILE A 621 13.35 2.64 -19.23
N ARG A 622 13.13 3.06 -18.01
CA ARG A 622 13.87 4.13 -17.36
C ARG A 622 14.69 3.55 -16.21
N ARG A 623 15.99 3.55 -16.37
CA ARG A 623 16.88 3.13 -15.29
C ARG A 623 17.27 4.33 -14.42
N THR A 624 17.16 4.15 -13.13
CA THR A 624 17.46 5.17 -12.12
C THR A 624 18.37 4.55 -11.07
N GLY A 625 19.69 4.80 -11.23
CA GLY A 625 20.72 4.17 -10.40
C GLY A 625 20.97 2.69 -10.76
N ALA A 626 21.65 1.98 -9.88
CA ALA A 626 22.08 0.60 -10.12
C ALA A 626 20.91 -0.40 -10.19
N ARG A 627 19.84 -0.15 -9.47
CA ARG A 627 18.72 -1.10 -9.27
C ARG A 627 17.32 -0.54 -9.46
N GLY A 628 17.17 0.77 -9.53
CA GLY A 628 15.88 1.38 -9.82
C GLY A 628 15.49 1.19 -11.28
N VAL A 629 14.35 0.54 -11.52
CA VAL A 629 13.76 0.36 -12.84
C VAL A 629 12.32 0.84 -12.79
N SER A 630 11.94 1.69 -13.72
CA SER A 630 10.55 2.09 -13.96
C SER A 630 10.30 2.14 -15.47
N ILE A 631 9.04 2.23 -15.86
CA ILE A 631 8.64 2.27 -17.26
C ILE A 631 7.96 3.62 -17.55
N ARG A 632 8.46 4.36 -18.53
CA ARG A 632 7.71 5.45 -19.14
C ARG A 632 6.72 4.85 -20.12
N ALA A 633 5.47 4.76 -19.70
CA ALA A 633 4.43 4.13 -20.49
C ALA A 633 3.91 5.04 -21.60
N THR A 634 3.70 4.46 -22.77
CA THR A 634 3.19 5.13 -23.98
C THR A 634 1.80 4.65 -24.36
N ALA A 635 1.44 3.40 -24.03
CA ALA A 635 0.14 2.82 -24.33
C ALA A 635 -0.33 1.85 -23.25
N ALA A 636 -1.65 1.58 -23.18
CA ALA A 636 -2.26 0.59 -22.31
C ALA A 636 -3.54 0.02 -22.92
N TRP A 637 -3.81 -1.27 -22.66
CA TRP A 637 -5.01 -1.99 -23.11
C TRP A 637 -5.56 -2.85 -21.98
N ALA A 638 -6.86 -3.10 -22.02
CA ALA A 638 -7.50 -4.09 -21.16
C ALA A 638 -7.12 -5.49 -21.63
N LEU A 639 -6.54 -6.32 -20.76
CA LEU A 639 -6.10 -7.67 -21.11
C LEU A 639 -7.27 -8.52 -21.63
N ASP A 640 -8.42 -8.43 -20.95
CA ASP A 640 -9.60 -9.25 -21.29
C ASP A 640 -10.11 -8.98 -22.71
N GLU A 641 -10.16 -7.70 -23.13
CA GLU A 641 -10.59 -7.29 -24.45
C GLU A 641 -9.64 -7.80 -25.56
N ILE A 642 -8.34 -7.69 -25.33
CA ILE A 642 -7.33 -8.16 -26.27
C ILE A 642 -7.34 -9.69 -26.36
N TYR A 643 -7.43 -10.37 -25.21
CA TYR A 643 -7.50 -11.84 -25.15
C TYR A 643 -8.73 -12.38 -25.88
N GLN A 644 -9.90 -11.77 -25.67
CA GLN A 644 -11.13 -12.15 -26.38
C GLN A 644 -10.96 -11.99 -27.89
N SER A 645 -10.42 -10.86 -28.34
CA SER A 645 -10.17 -10.61 -29.76
C SER A 645 -9.18 -11.59 -30.38
N TRP A 646 -8.19 -12.05 -29.61
CA TRP A 646 -7.26 -13.09 -30.02
C TRP A 646 -7.96 -14.46 -30.13
N CYS A 647 -8.77 -14.85 -29.14
CA CYS A 647 -9.55 -16.10 -29.19
C CYS A 647 -10.53 -16.15 -30.39
N GLU A 648 -11.09 -15.02 -30.77
CA GLU A 648 -11.98 -14.87 -31.92
C GLU A 648 -11.23 -14.82 -33.27
N GLY A 649 -9.89 -14.86 -33.25
CA GLY A 649 -9.06 -14.81 -34.46
C GLY A 649 -9.04 -13.43 -35.14
N LYS A 650 -9.54 -12.39 -34.49
CA LYS A 650 -9.56 -11.01 -35.01
C LYS A 650 -8.19 -10.32 -34.96
N ILE A 651 -7.33 -10.79 -34.08
CA ILE A 651 -5.97 -10.27 -33.89
C ILE A 651 -5.00 -11.45 -34.08
N ASN A 652 -4.05 -11.29 -34.98
CA ASN A 652 -2.98 -12.26 -35.20
C ASN A 652 -1.70 -11.86 -34.45
N GLN A 653 -0.69 -12.74 -34.44
CA GLN A 653 0.56 -12.54 -33.73
C GLN A 653 1.36 -11.32 -34.23
N LEU A 654 1.25 -10.98 -35.51
CA LEU A 654 1.92 -9.81 -36.11
C LEU A 654 1.24 -8.49 -35.68
N ASP A 655 -0.08 -8.50 -35.59
CA ASP A 655 -0.86 -7.35 -35.12
C ASP A 655 -0.57 -7.04 -33.65
N LEU A 656 -0.35 -8.07 -32.81
CA LEU A 656 0.00 -7.94 -31.41
C LEU A 656 1.39 -7.30 -31.19
N ILE A 657 2.34 -7.56 -32.09
CA ILE A 657 3.69 -6.94 -32.03
C ILE A 657 3.63 -5.48 -32.47
N GLN A 658 2.70 -5.12 -33.36
CA GLN A 658 2.53 -3.78 -33.94
C GLN A 658 1.35 -3.01 -33.32
N ILE A 659 0.76 -3.45 -32.20
CA ILE A 659 -0.43 -2.80 -31.60
C ILE A 659 -0.20 -1.27 -31.53
N ASP A 660 -0.58 -0.62 -32.58
CA ASP A 660 -0.74 0.81 -32.69
C ASP A 660 -2.24 1.14 -32.68
N GLN A 661 -2.62 2.34 -32.30
CA GLN A 661 -4.02 2.79 -32.14
C GLN A 661 -4.98 2.47 -33.28
N LYS A 662 -4.47 2.07 -34.45
CA LYS A 662 -5.26 1.80 -35.67
C LYS A 662 -6.02 0.45 -35.66
N VAL A 663 -5.68 -0.49 -34.80
CA VAL A 663 -6.27 -1.84 -34.81
C VAL A 663 -7.48 -1.96 -33.89
N LEU A 664 -7.69 -0.99 -32.99
CA LEU A 664 -8.77 -1.00 -31.99
C LEU A 664 -9.85 0.08 -32.24
N GLN A 665 -9.86 0.73 -33.41
CA GLN A 665 -10.99 1.51 -33.93
C GLN A 665 -11.85 0.67 -34.86
#